data_115f688e4b8e6cb31f48af3cb155ce57
#
_entry.id   115f688e4b8e6cb31f48af3cb155ce57
#
_cell.length_a   1.000
_cell.length_b   1.000
_cell.length_c   1.000
_cell.angle_alpha   90.00
_cell.angle_beta   90.00
_cell.angle_gamma   90.00
#
_symmetry.space_group_name_H-M   'P 1'
#
loop_
_entity.id
_entity.type
_entity.pdbx_description
1 polymer ?
#
loop_
_entity_poly.entity_id
_entity_poly.type
_entity_poly.pdbx_seq_one_letter_code
_entity_poly.pdbx_strand_id
1 'polypeptide(L)'
;MRDNMRTSGTITSRGATVLRTFTILFAVSLLAMLGACSSSNNNHTTTPPTVTLSTFPTSLYVNDTAAITATVTNDATNAGVTWSCTPSGSCGTFSASSSASGTPVTYTAPGNVPSSTVVITATSKADTSVSKSTPAVTINPASGITVTLSGAPASIPTGLTASITATVANDSANGGVNWSCAPAGSCGSFSANSSSSGTAVTYTAPTSPGSVTVTATSVTDNAQNATANITITSTVATSLPAGNYVFYVSGWDANATQNGPYSYAGGFAVNSSGAITGGEQDYSDDFYFSTPHEAITGGNVTATADGNLLITIQSGDTTIGGGTGTIVLDASLVSTSKALLTEYDTWASGSGELDLQSTTLATPTGGYAFYMNGSDINGHPISMGGVVNVDNAGGAGTISGTGSVLDINDDGTLYPTQALAANASSVTSPDSFGYVRFELNADCTQATIDQSLCEPIGNGIDASLVTDGYMVDNNHIRLVENYYNDSLSASIGGTALAQGSNTGTFSASTIAGTSYVIGSNGYDTNGALQVAGVLTFNADGSVSGNLSFNDIAAQTAQGGVALEAESTTTPCSSGTATTACYTVDGPSSGVLDAGTGRVTITNVTDGVTFDYNLELYLTGDGHAVLISMDTADVVSGSGWQQTSSTLNAASLTGAYGLGMTQFVPVTGGEGEQDAVGGFNSDGVSAIAGFLDYNGLFTQGVLAPDVAFHATYATTSTNGVFTVTGGGSSGQMFTSYLVDGTKGVVIENDNSQLSLGYFEQQ
;
A
#
# COMPACT_ATOMS: atom_id res chain seq x y z
N MET A 1 -16.83 -7.28 -52.32
CA MET A 1 -15.94 -6.64 -53.29
C MET A 1 -14.56 -6.71 -52.67
N ARG A 2 -13.86 -7.70 -53.07
CA ARG A 2 -12.63 -7.65 -53.88
C ARG A 2 -11.52 -6.89 -53.16
N ASP A 3 -10.38 -7.34 -52.96
CA ASP A 3 -9.59 -8.52 -53.37
C ASP A 3 -8.15 -8.25 -52.87
N ASN A 4 -7.56 -9.29 -52.37
CA ASN A 4 -6.28 -9.85 -52.84
C ASN A 4 -4.99 -9.09 -52.46
N MET A 5 -3.92 -9.69 -52.16
CA MET A 5 -3.34 -11.02 -52.27
C MET A 5 -1.92 -10.99 -51.67
N ARG A 6 -1.56 -12.09 -50.99
CA ARG A 6 -0.37 -12.93 -51.18
C ARG A 6 1.01 -12.27 -51.04
N THR A 7 2.04 -12.89 -50.49
CA THR A 7 2.55 -14.29 -50.43
C THR A 7 3.72 -14.30 -49.44
N SER A 8 3.85 -15.21 -48.52
CA SER A 8 4.51 -16.52 -48.63
C SER A 8 6.02 -16.50 -48.90
N GLY A 9 6.79 -17.07 -47.99
CA GLY A 9 8.20 -17.35 -48.21
C GLY A 9 8.85 -18.09 -47.00
N THR A 10 8.42 -19.32 -46.78
CA THR A 10 9.14 -20.29 -45.97
C THR A 10 10.33 -20.83 -46.77
N ILE A 11 11.52 -20.85 -46.19
CA ILE A 11 12.58 -21.79 -46.64
C ILE A 11 13.25 -22.41 -45.40
N THR A 12 12.95 -23.67 -45.24
CA THR A 12 13.72 -24.66 -44.48
C THR A 12 14.90 -25.11 -45.30
N SER A 13 16.08 -25.27 -44.72
CA SER A 13 16.97 -26.36 -45.18
C SER A 13 17.87 -26.83 -44.05
N ARG A 14 17.81 -28.10 -43.86
CA ARG A 14 18.70 -29.00 -43.11
C ARG A 14 20.02 -29.22 -43.88
N GLY A 15 21.04 -29.63 -43.14
CA GLY A 15 22.23 -30.29 -43.69
C GLY A 15 23.36 -30.20 -42.69
N ALA A 16 23.57 -31.08 -41.82
CA ALA A 16 24.16 -32.43 -41.96
C ALA A 16 25.70 -32.36 -41.89
N THR A 17 26.19 -32.84 -40.77
CA THR A 17 27.39 -33.50 -40.36
C THR A 17 28.27 -34.01 -41.52
N VAL A 18 29.60 -33.69 -41.48
CA VAL A 18 30.64 -34.64 -41.92
C VAL A 18 31.91 -34.47 -41.07
N LEU A 19 32.17 -35.50 -40.33
CA LEU A 19 33.42 -35.91 -39.70
C LEU A 19 34.39 -36.38 -40.78
N ARG A 20 35.65 -35.89 -40.84
CA ARG A 20 36.74 -36.65 -41.41
C ARG A 20 38.09 -36.36 -40.73
N THR A 21 38.48 -37.33 -39.95
CA THR A 21 39.83 -37.75 -39.59
C THR A 21 40.70 -38.00 -40.83
N PHE A 22 41.93 -37.52 -40.87
CA PHE A 22 42.99 -38.09 -41.68
C PHE A 22 44.31 -38.06 -40.90
N THR A 23 44.72 -39.25 -40.48
CA THR A 23 46.06 -39.69 -40.09
C THR A 23 46.74 -40.20 -41.35
N ILE A 24 48.08 -40.11 -41.48
CA ILE A 24 49.05 -40.95 -42.16
C ILE A 24 50.33 -40.09 -42.40
N LEU A 25 51.45 -40.29 -41.78
CA LEU A 25 52.43 -41.36 -41.80
C LEU A 25 53.44 -41.31 -42.98
N PHE A 26 54.75 -41.32 -42.66
CA PHE A 26 55.93 -41.80 -43.36
C PHE A 26 56.41 -40.97 -44.55
N ALA A 27 57.70 -40.84 -44.85
CA ALA A 27 58.87 -41.72 -44.58
C ALA A 27 60.18 -40.98 -44.79
N VAL A 28 61.16 -41.45 -44.05
CA VAL A 28 62.61 -41.50 -44.24
C VAL A 28 63.05 -41.59 -45.69
N SER A 29 64.10 -40.80 -46.11
CA SER A 29 65.20 -41.31 -46.94
C SER A 29 66.49 -40.53 -46.71
N LEU A 30 67.40 -41.21 -46.25
CA LEU A 30 68.87 -41.05 -46.12
C LEU A 30 69.53 -41.06 -47.50
N LEU A 31 70.36 -40.08 -47.83
CA LEU A 31 71.59 -40.40 -48.56
C LEU A 31 72.68 -39.32 -48.40
N ALA A 32 73.84 -39.76 -47.97
CA ALA A 32 75.05 -39.00 -47.82
C ALA A 32 75.72 -38.68 -49.17
N MET A 33 76.36 -37.54 -49.28
CA MET A 33 77.65 -37.49 -50.06
C MET A 33 78.63 -36.53 -49.39
N LEU A 34 79.82 -37.07 -49.15
CA LEU A 34 80.96 -36.41 -48.65
C LEU A 34 81.57 -35.39 -49.66
N GLY A 35 82.10 -34.34 -49.16
CA GLY A 35 82.91 -33.38 -49.88
C GLY A 35 83.71 -32.44 -48.96
N ALA A 36 84.79 -32.91 -48.53
CA ALA A 36 86.05 -32.33 -48.14
C ALA A 36 86.23 -30.86 -47.70
N CYS A 37 86.73 -30.75 -46.50
CA CYS A 37 87.76 -29.83 -45.97
C CYS A 37 87.86 -28.39 -46.48
N SER A 38 87.62 -27.46 -45.58
CA SER A 38 88.64 -26.46 -45.27
C SER A 38 88.49 -25.95 -43.85
N SER A 39 89.41 -26.13 -42.99
CA SER A 39 89.51 -25.62 -41.65
C SER A 39 89.73 -24.12 -41.63
N SER A 40 88.77 -23.42 -41.01
CA SER A 40 89.12 -22.16 -40.33
C SER A 40 88.51 -22.21 -38.95
N ASN A 41 89.32 -22.36 -37.94
CA ASN A 41 89.03 -22.18 -36.54
C ASN A 41 88.60 -20.72 -36.33
N ASN A 42 87.25 -20.47 -36.33
CA ASN A 42 86.73 -19.34 -35.62
C ASN A 42 85.93 -19.89 -34.45
N ASN A 43 86.58 -19.94 -33.31
CA ASN A 43 85.94 -20.11 -32.03
C ASN A 43 85.10 -18.84 -31.74
N HIS A 44 83.92 -18.70 -32.37
CA HIS A 44 82.94 -17.75 -31.97
C HIS A 44 82.19 -18.38 -30.77
N THR A 45 82.73 -18.11 -29.57
CA THR A 45 81.90 -18.27 -28.36
C THR A 45 80.76 -17.28 -28.47
N THR A 46 79.66 -17.70 -29.07
CA THR A 46 78.41 -16.93 -29.02
C THR A 46 77.96 -16.93 -27.58
N THR A 47 78.13 -15.81 -26.90
CA THR A 47 77.53 -15.59 -25.58
C THR A 47 76.04 -15.80 -25.75
N PRO A 48 75.39 -16.68 -24.95
CA PRO A 48 73.98 -16.94 -25.08
C PRO A 48 73.19 -15.64 -24.87
N PRO A 49 72.02 -15.48 -25.51
CA PRO A 49 71.21 -14.32 -25.31
C PRO A 49 70.78 -14.19 -23.84
N THR A 50 70.65 -12.97 -23.33
CA THR A 50 70.10 -12.72 -21.99
C THR A 50 68.89 -11.83 -22.10
N VAL A 51 67.85 -12.13 -21.30
CA VAL A 51 66.62 -11.35 -21.22
C VAL A 51 66.58 -10.57 -19.92
N THR A 52 66.36 -9.27 -19.99
CA THR A 52 66.06 -8.41 -18.84
C THR A 52 64.72 -7.75 -19.00
N LEU A 53 64.03 -7.52 -17.87
CA LEU A 53 62.71 -6.82 -17.84
C LEU A 53 62.88 -5.43 -17.22
N SER A 54 62.10 -4.48 -17.69
CA SER A 54 61.89 -3.22 -17.00
C SER A 54 61.27 -3.45 -15.61
N THR A 55 61.38 -2.48 -14.74
CA THR A 55 60.63 -2.48 -13.48
C THR A 55 59.14 -2.62 -13.77
N PHE A 56 58.46 -3.46 -13.00
CA PHE A 56 57.01 -3.69 -13.14
C PHE A 56 56.34 -3.60 -11.76
N PRO A 57 55.12 -3.09 -11.67
CA PRO A 57 54.41 -3.00 -10.40
C PRO A 57 54.28 -4.36 -9.72
N THR A 58 54.38 -4.38 -8.39
CA THR A 58 54.17 -5.60 -7.58
C THR A 58 52.70 -5.83 -7.26
N SER A 59 51.83 -4.83 -7.54
CA SER A 59 50.38 -4.95 -7.43
C SER A 59 49.69 -4.08 -8.48
N LEU A 60 48.52 -4.54 -8.96
CA LEU A 60 47.60 -3.84 -9.86
C LEU A 60 46.17 -4.08 -9.36
N TYR A 61 45.24 -3.24 -9.73
CA TYR A 61 43.80 -3.55 -9.60
C TYR A 61 43.33 -4.32 -10.84
N VAL A 62 42.19 -4.99 -10.72
CA VAL A 62 41.50 -5.62 -11.88
C VAL A 62 41.33 -4.59 -13.00
N ASN A 63 41.55 -5.01 -14.25
CA ASN A 63 41.48 -4.18 -15.47
C ASN A 63 42.53 -3.05 -15.57
N ASP A 64 43.42 -2.89 -14.59
CA ASP A 64 44.53 -1.93 -14.70
C ASP A 64 45.47 -2.32 -15.82
N THR A 65 46.14 -1.33 -16.40
CA THR A 65 47.13 -1.53 -17.44
C THR A 65 48.50 -1.05 -16.99
N ALA A 66 49.53 -1.78 -17.36
CA ALA A 66 50.92 -1.41 -17.12
C ALA A 66 51.80 -1.78 -18.30
N ALA A 67 52.74 -0.91 -18.64
CA ALA A 67 53.69 -1.17 -19.69
C ALA A 67 54.85 -2.03 -19.15
N ILE A 68 55.27 -3.03 -19.92
CA ILE A 68 56.46 -3.83 -19.64
C ILE A 68 57.33 -3.96 -20.86
N THR A 69 58.65 -3.88 -20.66
CA THR A 69 59.64 -3.94 -21.73
C THR A 69 60.63 -5.07 -21.43
N ALA A 70 60.91 -5.89 -22.44
CA ALA A 70 62.01 -6.87 -22.38
C ALA A 70 63.14 -6.43 -23.29
N THR A 71 64.40 -6.46 -22.76
CA THR A 71 65.60 -6.21 -23.55
C THR A 71 66.33 -7.51 -23.67
N VAL A 72 66.65 -7.92 -24.91
CA VAL A 72 67.44 -9.11 -25.22
C VAL A 72 68.81 -8.63 -25.70
N THR A 73 69.86 -9.08 -25.01
CA THR A 73 71.22 -8.83 -25.42
C THR A 73 71.86 -10.11 -25.99
N ASN A 74 72.90 -10.02 -26.83
CA ASN A 74 73.49 -11.10 -27.55
C ASN A 74 72.60 -11.86 -28.53
N ASP A 75 71.49 -11.20 -28.99
CA ASP A 75 70.58 -11.72 -30.01
C ASP A 75 71.00 -11.13 -31.38
N ALA A 76 71.86 -11.86 -32.11
CA ALA A 76 72.30 -11.45 -33.42
C ALA A 76 71.20 -11.39 -34.49
N THR A 77 70.05 -12.02 -34.21
CA THR A 77 68.88 -12.08 -35.11
C THR A 77 67.86 -11.00 -34.86
N ASN A 78 67.98 -10.26 -33.75
CA ASN A 78 66.95 -9.31 -33.27
C ASN A 78 65.53 -9.89 -33.23
N ALA A 79 65.40 -11.17 -32.92
CA ALA A 79 64.14 -11.89 -32.93
C ALA A 79 63.17 -11.44 -31.85
N GLY A 80 63.67 -10.79 -30.75
CA GLY A 80 62.84 -10.27 -29.66
C GLY A 80 62.35 -11.37 -28.70
N VAL A 81 61.17 -11.12 -28.09
CA VAL A 81 60.60 -12.02 -27.09
C VAL A 81 59.16 -12.42 -27.41
N THR A 82 58.73 -13.53 -26.84
CA THR A 82 57.31 -13.89 -26.65
C THR A 82 56.87 -13.63 -25.22
N TRP A 83 55.64 -13.18 -25.03
CA TRP A 83 55.07 -12.89 -23.72
C TRP A 83 54.12 -13.98 -23.29
N SER A 84 54.17 -14.34 -22.04
CA SER A 84 53.21 -15.26 -21.39
C SER A 84 53.00 -14.86 -19.95
N CYS A 85 51.95 -15.34 -19.32
CA CYS A 85 51.71 -15.18 -17.90
C CYS A 85 51.06 -16.42 -17.27
N THR A 86 51.21 -16.53 -15.96
CA THR A 86 50.58 -17.59 -15.14
C THR A 86 49.81 -16.96 -14.00
N PRO A 87 48.68 -17.57 -13.57
CA PRO A 87 48.04 -18.82 -14.04
C PRO A 87 47.42 -18.66 -15.42
N SER A 88 47.64 -19.63 -16.32
CA SER A 88 47.12 -19.57 -17.69
C SER A 88 45.60 -19.45 -17.74
N GLY A 89 45.11 -18.54 -18.58
CA GLY A 89 43.67 -18.28 -18.76
C GLY A 89 43.04 -17.31 -17.77
N SER A 90 43.72 -16.96 -16.66
CA SER A 90 43.22 -15.99 -15.65
C SER A 90 44.29 -14.95 -15.24
N CYS A 91 45.38 -14.87 -15.95
CA CYS A 91 46.48 -13.94 -15.62
C CYS A 91 46.41 -12.59 -16.38
N GLY A 92 45.39 -12.29 -17.14
CA GLY A 92 45.28 -11.09 -17.94
C GLY A 92 45.73 -11.27 -19.39
N THR A 93 45.95 -10.16 -20.10
CA THR A 93 46.24 -10.13 -21.53
C THR A 93 47.35 -9.17 -21.87
N PHE A 94 47.97 -9.32 -23.05
CA PHE A 94 48.97 -8.41 -23.59
C PHE A 94 48.46 -7.76 -24.87
N SER A 95 48.86 -6.51 -25.10
CA SER A 95 48.56 -5.80 -26.35
C SER A 95 49.21 -6.49 -27.59
N ALA A 96 50.27 -7.29 -27.37
CA ALA A 96 50.89 -8.13 -28.37
C ALA A 96 51.51 -9.37 -27.71
N SER A 97 51.38 -10.53 -28.35
CA SER A 97 51.97 -11.81 -27.86
C SER A 97 53.49 -11.88 -27.99
N SER A 98 54.09 -10.93 -28.72
CA SER A 98 55.55 -10.82 -28.89
C SER A 98 55.94 -9.38 -29.18
N SER A 99 57.21 -9.03 -28.86
CA SER A 99 57.77 -7.72 -29.17
C SER A 99 59.26 -7.82 -29.56
N ALA A 100 59.75 -6.80 -30.30
CA ALA A 100 61.17 -6.63 -30.50
C ALA A 100 61.87 -6.25 -29.18
N SER A 101 63.17 -6.50 -29.11
CA SER A 101 63.99 -6.08 -27.96
C SER A 101 63.84 -4.57 -27.73
N GLY A 102 63.59 -4.17 -26.49
CA GLY A 102 63.42 -2.77 -26.10
C GLY A 102 62.06 -2.15 -26.45
N THR A 103 61.13 -2.88 -27.10
CA THR A 103 59.80 -2.39 -27.42
C THR A 103 58.82 -2.74 -26.31
N PRO A 104 58.12 -1.76 -25.70
CA PRO A 104 57.15 -2.01 -24.64
C PRO A 104 55.90 -2.67 -25.19
N VAL A 105 55.28 -3.57 -24.36
CA VAL A 105 53.93 -4.06 -24.52
C VAL A 105 53.10 -3.60 -23.34
N THR A 106 51.81 -3.41 -23.54
CA THR A 106 50.87 -3.13 -22.45
C THR A 106 50.32 -4.46 -21.96
N TYR A 107 50.49 -4.72 -20.69
CA TYR A 107 49.79 -5.78 -19.97
C TYR A 107 48.50 -5.19 -19.39
N THR A 108 47.38 -5.93 -19.51
CA THR A 108 46.11 -5.63 -18.88
C THR A 108 45.80 -6.69 -17.85
N ALA A 109 45.60 -6.29 -16.60
CA ALA A 109 45.20 -7.16 -15.52
C ALA A 109 43.87 -7.86 -15.79
N PRO A 110 43.63 -9.07 -15.29
CA PRO A 110 42.36 -9.78 -15.48
C PRO A 110 41.20 -9.01 -14.85
N GLY A 111 39.99 -9.22 -15.37
CA GLY A 111 38.76 -8.58 -14.86
C GLY A 111 38.31 -9.11 -13.51
N ASN A 112 38.81 -10.27 -13.08
CA ASN A 112 38.56 -10.86 -11.77
C ASN A 112 39.88 -11.13 -11.04
N VAL A 113 39.83 -11.07 -9.71
CA VAL A 113 41.01 -11.43 -8.89
C VAL A 113 41.32 -12.92 -9.08
N PRO A 114 42.52 -13.26 -9.60
CA PRO A 114 42.90 -14.66 -9.78
C PRO A 114 43.14 -15.34 -8.42
N SER A 115 43.04 -16.67 -8.39
CA SER A 115 43.24 -17.47 -7.15
C SER A 115 44.70 -17.47 -6.65
N SER A 116 45.65 -16.97 -7.45
CA SER A 116 47.06 -16.81 -7.10
C SER A 116 47.65 -15.57 -7.77
N THR A 117 48.82 -15.12 -7.27
CA THR A 117 49.53 -14.01 -7.88
C THR A 117 49.90 -14.29 -9.34
N VAL A 118 49.91 -13.23 -10.14
CA VAL A 118 50.30 -13.29 -11.56
C VAL A 118 51.82 -13.18 -11.69
N VAL A 119 52.40 -14.00 -12.57
CA VAL A 119 53.82 -13.88 -12.97
C VAL A 119 53.86 -13.71 -14.49
N ILE A 120 54.45 -12.63 -14.96
CA ILE A 120 54.67 -12.33 -16.37
C ILE A 120 56.04 -12.80 -16.80
N THR A 121 56.13 -13.51 -17.93
CA THR A 121 57.38 -14.09 -18.44
C THR A 121 57.63 -13.63 -19.87
N ALA A 122 58.82 -13.12 -20.12
CA ALA A 122 59.34 -12.89 -21.47
C ALA A 122 60.37 -13.98 -21.83
N THR A 123 60.13 -14.67 -22.93
CA THR A 123 61.01 -15.75 -23.45
C THR A 123 61.64 -15.31 -24.75
N SER A 124 62.95 -15.44 -24.85
CA SER A 124 63.71 -15.08 -26.07
C SER A 124 63.23 -15.92 -27.27
N LYS A 125 63.03 -15.28 -28.41
CA LYS A 125 62.71 -15.97 -29.67
C LYS A 125 63.94 -16.52 -30.36
N ALA A 126 65.18 -15.99 -30.01
CA ALA A 126 66.44 -16.51 -30.50
C ALA A 126 66.84 -17.79 -29.78
N ASP A 127 66.53 -17.93 -28.51
CA ASP A 127 66.71 -19.11 -27.69
C ASP A 127 65.61 -19.26 -26.67
N THR A 128 64.72 -20.21 -26.94
CA THR A 128 63.46 -20.41 -26.12
C THR A 128 63.82 -21.03 -24.74
N SER A 129 65.04 -21.42 -24.46
CA SER A 129 65.43 -21.82 -23.12
C SER A 129 65.77 -20.65 -22.19
N VAL A 130 65.88 -19.44 -22.76
CA VAL A 130 66.22 -18.21 -22.02
C VAL A 130 65.01 -17.37 -21.82
N SER A 131 64.63 -17.19 -20.58
CA SER A 131 63.44 -16.36 -20.19
C SER A 131 63.73 -15.54 -18.93
N LYS A 132 62.95 -14.53 -18.70
CA LYS A 132 62.90 -13.74 -17.47
C LYS A 132 61.52 -13.47 -17.05
N SER A 133 61.27 -13.65 -15.76
CA SER A 133 59.92 -13.39 -15.17
C SER A 133 59.96 -12.17 -14.23
N THR A 134 58.82 -11.54 -14.08
CA THR A 134 58.59 -10.53 -13.05
C THR A 134 58.58 -11.19 -11.67
N PRO A 135 58.77 -10.44 -10.58
CA PRO A 135 58.24 -10.84 -9.28
C PRO A 135 56.76 -11.13 -9.36
N ALA A 136 56.22 -11.83 -8.36
CA ALA A 136 54.80 -12.08 -8.24
C ALA A 136 54.04 -10.74 -8.15
N VAL A 137 52.98 -10.59 -8.98
CA VAL A 137 52.12 -9.41 -9.05
C VAL A 137 50.81 -9.76 -8.38
N THR A 138 50.42 -9.02 -7.35
CA THR A 138 49.13 -9.16 -6.70
C THR A 138 48.08 -8.39 -7.49
N ILE A 139 47.00 -9.07 -7.89
CA ILE A 139 45.85 -8.39 -8.47
C ILE A 139 44.83 -8.13 -7.36
N ASN A 140 44.57 -6.86 -7.11
CA ASN A 140 43.59 -6.40 -6.11
C ASN A 140 42.21 -6.19 -6.75
N PRO A 141 41.12 -6.32 -5.98
CA PRO A 141 39.81 -5.93 -6.45
C PRO A 141 39.77 -4.44 -6.84
N ALA A 142 38.77 -4.04 -7.63
CA ALA A 142 38.63 -2.65 -8.05
C ALA A 142 38.56 -1.72 -6.83
N SER A 143 39.29 -0.62 -6.87
CA SER A 143 39.36 0.33 -5.75
C SER A 143 38.03 1.08 -5.62
N GLY A 144 37.42 1.07 -4.40
CA GLY A 144 36.28 1.88 -4.08
C GLY A 144 34.93 1.32 -4.54
N ILE A 145 34.83 0.04 -4.94
CA ILE A 145 33.51 -0.60 -5.16
C ILE A 145 32.70 -0.52 -3.87
N THR A 146 31.45 -0.09 -4.01
CA THR A 146 30.45 -0.13 -2.95
C THR A 146 29.18 -0.80 -3.45
N VAL A 147 28.50 -1.57 -2.59
CA VAL A 147 27.21 -2.18 -2.86
C VAL A 147 26.18 -1.54 -1.92
N THR A 148 25.03 -1.20 -2.45
CA THR A 148 23.88 -0.73 -1.67
C THR A 148 22.64 -1.53 -2.03
N LEU A 149 21.73 -1.74 -1.07
CA LEU A 149 20.46 -2.39 -1.26
C LEU A 149 19.32 -1.38 -1.15
N SER A 150 18.27 -1.59 -1.93
CA SER A 150 17.00 -0.89 -1.84
C SER A 150 15.85 -1.88 -2.09
N GLY A 151 14.66 -1.55 -1.60
CA GLY A 151 13.48 -2.39 -1.77
C GLY A 151 13.41 -3.63 -0.86
N ALA A 152 14.38 -3.84 0.03
CA ALA A 152 14.28 -4.91 1.03
C ALA A 152 13.34 -4.46 2.15
N PRO A 153 12.19 -5.15 2.39
CA PRO A 153 11.27 -4.79 3.45
C PRO A 153 11.88 -5.13 4.82
N ALA A 154 11.47 -4.39 5.87
CA ALA A 154 11.87 -4.71 7.24
C ALA A 154 11.22 -6.03 7.72
N SER A 155 9.99 -6.31 7.27
CA SER A 155 9.30 -7.57 7.48
C SER A 155 8.49 -7.98 6.25
N ILE A 156 8.17 -9.26 6.12
CA ILE A 156 7.36 -9.83 5.06
C ILE A 156 6.70 -11.12 5.57
N PRO A 157 5.40 -11.34 5.31
CA PRO A 157 4.74 -12.60 5.64
C PRO A 157 5.36 -13.80 4.91
N THR A 158 5.18 -14.99 5.50
CA THR A 158 5.63 -16.26 4.90
C THR A 158 5.04 -16.47 3.51
N GLY A 159 5.90 -16.82 2.54
CA GLY A 159 5.48 -17.12 1.17
C GLY A 159 5.29 -15.90 0.26
N LEU A 160 5.22 -14.69 0.79
CA LEU A 160 5.07 -13.49 -0.02
C LEU A 160 6.38 -13.04 -0.67
N THR A 161 6.27 -12.13 -1.63
CA THR A 161 7.41 -11.70 -2.46
C THR A 161 7.70 -10.22 -2.26
N ALA A 162 8.98 -9.85 -2.42
CA ALA A 162 9.44 -8.46 -2.43
C ALA A 162 10.42 -8.23 -3.57
N SER A 163 10.38 -7.05 -4.17
CA SER A 163 11.31 -6.65 -5.23
C SER A 163 12.52 -5.96 -4.59
N ILE A 164 13.72 -6.57 -4.68
CA ILE A 164 14.96 -6.05 -4.07
C ILE A 164 15.94 -5.69 -5.16
N THR A 165 16.57 -4.54 -5.03
CA THR A 165 17.56 -4.03 -6.00
C THR A 165 18.90 -3.80 -5.33
N ALA A 166 19.99 -4.26 -5.97
CA ALA A 166 21.34 -3.92 -5.56
C ALA A 166 21.99 -2.97 -6.56
N THR A 167 22.58 -1.89 -6.07
CA THR A 167 23.38 -0.96 -6.88
C THR A 167 24.84 -1.08 -6.53
N VAL A 168 25.70 -1.32 -7.53
CA VAL A 168 27.14 -1.39 -7.39
C VAL A 168 27.74 -0.14 -7.99
N ALA A 169 28.39 0.67 -7.17
CA ALA A 169 29.10 1.87 -7.63
C ALA A 169 30.60 1.59 -7.81
N ASN A 170 31.23 2.36 -8.70
CA ASN A 170 32.66 2.26 -9.06
C ASN A 170 33.10 0.90 -9.62
N ASP A 171 32.17 0.12 -10.17
CA ASP A 171 32.45 -1.16 -10.83
C ASP A 171 32.66 -0.96 -12.34
N SER A 172 33.90 -0.74 -12.75
CA SER A 172 34.21 -0.55 -14.17
C SER A 172 34.05 -1.81 -15.02
N ALA A 173 33.97 -2.98 -14.39
CA ALA A 173 33.72 -4.26 -15.07
C ALA A 173 32.22 -4.54 -15.28
N ASN A 174 31.33 -3.76 -14.62
CA ASN A 174 29.86 -3.98 -14.62
C ASN A 174 29.46 -5.43 -14.27
N GLY A 175 30.20 -6.05 -13.33
CA GLY A 175 30.01 -7.46 -12.96
C GLY A 175 28.67 -7.74 -12.26
N GLY A 176 28.04 -6.72 -11.66
CA GLY A 176 26.81 -6.84 -10.90
C GLY A 176 27.00 -7.53 -9.55
N VAL A 177 25.96 -8.24 -9.07
CA VAL A 177 25.96 -8.91 -7.77
C VAL A 177 25.53 -10.37 -7.87
N ASN A 178 25.99 -11.16 -6.88
CA ASN A 178 25.45 -12.47 -6.54
C ASN A 178 24.56 -12.33 -5.29
N TRP A 179 23.39 -12.92 -5.33
CA TRP A 179 22.41 -12.94 -4.25
C TRP A 179 22.55 -14.19 -3.39
N SER A 180 22.43 -14.00 -2.09
CA SER A 180 22.36 -15.08 -1.11
C SER A 180 21.54 -14.67 0.08
N CYS A 181 21.08 -15.63 0.88
CA CYS A 181 20.43 -15.36 2.15
C CYS A 181 20.81 -16.38 3.22
N ALA A 182 20.59 -16.01 4.47
CA ALA A 182 20.84 -16.84 5.65
C ALA A 182 19.61 -16.80 6.58
N PRO A 183 19.34 -17.93 7.30
CA PRO A 183 20.04 -19.21 7.31
C PRO A 183 19.83 -20.01 6.02
N ALA A 184 20.90 -20.62 5.49
CA ALA A 184 20.84 -21.34 4.23
C ALA A 184 19.81 -22.50 4.26
N GLY A 185 18.99 -22.59 3.20
CA GLY A 185 17.97 -23.61 3.04
C GLY A 185 16.62 -23.31 3.73
N SER A 186 16.55 -22.24 4.54
CA SER A 186 15.30 -21.79 5.19
C SER A 186 15.11 -20.27 5.13
N CYS A 187 15.82 -19.59 4.25
CA CYS A 187 15.77 -18.14 4.11
C CYS A 187 14.95 -17.67 2.90
N GLY A 188 14.20 -18.53 2.25
CA GLY A 188 13.47 -18.21 1.03
C GLY A 188 14.29 -18.39 -0.24
N SER A 189 13.91 -17.70 -1.32
CA SER A 189 14.54 -17.84 -2.63
C SER A 189 14.52 -16.52 -3.42
N PHE A 190 15.37 -16.45 -4.45
CA PHE A 190 15.41 -15.33 -5.39
C PHE A 190 14.99 -15.80 -6.79
N SER A 191 14.34 -14.95 -7.56
CA SER A 191 14.03 -15.21 -8.98
C SER A 191 15.26 -15.39 -9.84
N ALA A 192 16.42 -14.87 -9.39
CA ALA A 192 17.73 -15.05 -10.02
C ALA A 192 18.83 -15.00 -8.96
N ASN A 193 19.86 -15.86 -9.09
CA ASN A 193 21.00 -15.90 -8.18
C ASN A 193 22.03 -14.78 -8.41
N SER A 194 21.86 -14.00 -9.49
CA SER A 194 22.70 -12.85 -9.81
C SER A 194 21.91 -11.82 -10.61
N SER A 195 22.30 -10.57 -10.51
CA SER A 195 21.72 -9.48 -11.32
C SER A 195 22.76 -8.42 -11.68
N SER A 196 22.52 -7.68 -12.76
CA SER A 196 23.27 -6.46 -13.07
C SER A 196 22.99 -5.38 -12.02
N SER A 197 23.91 -4.44 -11.85
CA SER A 197 23.71 -3.27 -10.99
C SER A 197 22.44 -2.51 -11.38
N GLY A 198 21.57 -2.21 -10.41
CA GLY A 198 20.30 -1.52 -10.62
C GLY A 198 19.15 -2.38 -11.17
N THR A 199 19.37 -3.69 -11.38
CA THR A 199 18.31 -4.60 -11.81
C THR A 199 17.69 -5.29 -10.61
N ALA A 200 16.37 -5.16 -10.48
CA ALA A 200 15.62 -5.79 -9.41
C ALA A 200 15.55 -7.32 -9.55
N VAL A 201 15.54 -8.02 -8.44
CA VAL A 201 15.19 -9.45 -8.33
C VAL A 201 14.01 -9.59 -7.36
N THR A 202 13.14 -10.56 -7.62
CA THR A 202 12.08 -10.93 -6.70
C THR A 202 12.63 -11.86 -5.63
N TYR A 203 12.54 -11.48 -4.39
CA TYR A 203 12.78 -12.34 -3.23
C TYR A 203 11.45 -12.95 -2.79
N THR A 204 11.40 -14.26 -2.56
CA THR A 204 10.25 -14.97 -2.02
C THR A 204 10.57 -15.41 -0.59
N ALA A 205 9.76 -15.02 0.37
CA ALA A 205 9.91 -15.36 1.78
C ALA A 205 9.76 -16.88 2.01
N PRO A 206 10.44 -17.46 3.01
CA PRO A 206 10.26 -18.86 3.38
C PRO A 206 8.87 -19.11 3.96
N THR A 207 8.48 -20.37 4.06
CA THR A 207 7.19 -20.82 4.62
C THR A 207 7.15 -20.87 6.15
N SER A 208 8.23 -20.52 6.83
CA SER A 208 8.31 -20.51 8.30
C SER A 208 8.72 -19.13 8.79
N PRO A 209 8.06 -18.59 9.83
CA PRO A 209 8.43 -17.32 10.45
C PRO A 209 9.85 -17.35 11.03
N GLY A 210 10.48 -16.21 11.10
CA GLY A 210 11.84 -16.07 11.65
C GLY A 210 12.57 -14.83 11.12
N SER A 211 13.86 -14.72 11.37
CA SER A 211 14.69 -13.64 10.85
C SER A 211 15.58 -14.16 9.72
N VAL A 212 15.61 -13.44 8.62
CA VAL A 212 16.43 -13.74 7.43
C VAL A 212 17.35 -12.57 7.14
N THR A 213 18.60 -12.86 6.76
CA THR A 213 19.52 -11.87 6.24
C THR A 213 19.72 -12.10 4.74
N VAL A 214 19.31 -11.15 3.93
CA VAL A 214 19.57 -11.10 2.48
C VAL A 214 20.90 -10.41 2.23
N THR A 215 21.72 -10.94 1.33
CA THR A 215 23.05 -10.40 0.99
C THR A 215 23.21 -10.29 -0.52
N ALA A 216 23.61 -9.12 -0.99
CA ALA A 216 24.11 -8.89 -2.35
C ALA A 216 25.63 -8.69 -2.32
N THR A 217 26.38 -9.56 -2.97
CA THR A 217 27.84 -9.53 -3.01
C THR A 217 28.32 -9.16 -4.41
N SER A 218 29.20 -8.16 -4.53
CA SER A 218 29.78 -7.76 -5.82
C SER A 218 30.48 -8.94 -6.50
N VAL A 219 30.23 -9.15 -7.79
CA VAL A 219 30.91 -10.13 -8.61
C VAL A 219 32.37 -9.72 -8.85
N THR A 220 32.61 -8.42 -8.99
CA THR A 220 33.97 -7.88 -9.28
C THR A 220 34.85 -7.85 -8.02
N ASP A 221 34.23 -7.58 -6.85
CA ASP A 221 34.95 -7.57 -5.56
C ASP A 221 34.13 -8.31 -4.50
N ASN A 222 34.43 -9.59 -4.30
CA ASN A 222 33.73 -10.45 -3.35
C ASN A 222 33.85 -10.01 -1.86
N ALA A 223 34.71 -9.04 -1.56
CA ALA A 223 34.82 -8.46 -0.23
C ALA A 223 33.77 -7.38 0.01
N GLN A 224 33.13 -6.87 -1.05
CA GLN A 224 32.12 -5.82 -0.99
C GLN A 224 30.72 -6.43 -1.10
N ASN A 225 29.91 -6.19 -0.09
CA ASN A 225 28.55 -6.65 -0.04
C ASN A 225 27.66 -5.67 0.72
N ALA A 226 26.36 -5.80 0.55
CA ALA A 226 25.35 -5.14 1.35
C ALA A 226 24.35 -6.20 1.86
N THR A 227 23.87 -5.99 3.07
CA THR A 227 22.92 -6.90 3.74
C THR A 227 21.68 -6.17 4.19
N ALA A 228 20.55 -6.88 4.19
CA ALA A 228 19.30 -6.45 4.81
C ALA A 228 18.77 -7.59 5.69
N ASN A 229 18.32 -7.25 6.90
CA ASN A 229 17.60 -8.17 7.75
C ASN A 229 16.10 -8.02 7.48
N ILE A 230 15.43 -9.15 7.26
CA ILE A 230 14.00 -9.22 7.00
C ILE A 230 13.38 -10.11 8.07
N THR A 231 12.39 -9.61 8.80
CA THR A 231 11.60 -10.41 9.71
C THR A 231 10.51 -11.13 8.91
N ILE A 232 10.51 -12.46 8.94
CA ILE A 232 9.46 -13.27 8.33
C ILE A 232 8.37 -13.45 9.38
N THR A 233 7.20 -12.87 9.12
CA THR A 233 6.02 -12.98 9.99
C THR A 233 5.18 -14.19 9.59
N SER A 234 4.31 -14.65 10.48
CA SER A 234 3.28 -15.64 10.10
C SER A 234 2.39 -15.02 9.01
N THR A 235 1.92 -15.83 8.07
CA THR A 235 0.81 -15.40 7.21
C THR A 235 -0.39 -15.12 8.11
N VAL A 236 -1.07 -14.02 7.86
CA VAL A 236 -2.43 -13.80 8.35
C VAL A 236 -3.31 -14.97 7.89
N ALA A 237 -4.40 -15.23 8.58
CA ALA A 237 -5.33 -16.28 8.18
C ALA A 237 -5.67 -16.16 6.70
N THR A 238 -5.43 -17.20 5.93
CA THR A 238 -5.69 -17.24 4.48
C THR A 238 -7.10 -17.75 4.16
N SER A 239 -7.98 -17.75 5.15
CA SER A 239 -9.37 -18.19 5.00
C SER A 239 -10.23 -17.59 6.11
N LEU A 240 -11.47 -17.31 5.79
CA LEU A 240 -12.48 -17.00 6.82
C LEU A 240 -12.86 -18.29 7.57
N PRO A 241 -12.96 -18.25 8.90
CA PRO A 241 -13.64 -19.31 9.66
C PRO A 241 -15.07 -19.55 9.17
N ALA A 242 -15.58 -20.77 9.35
CA ALA A 242 -16.99 -21.04 9.10
C ALA A 242 -17.87 -20.24 10.08
N GLY A 243 -18.87 -19.53 9.57
CA GLY A 243 -19.74 -18.67 10.35
C GLY A 243 -20.58 -17.76 9.48
N ASN A 244 -21.40 -16.94 10.10
CA ASN A 244 -22.07 -15.84 9.43
C ASN A 244 -21.20 -14.60 9.47
N TYR A 245 -21.22 -13.83 8.41
CA TYR A 245 -20.50 -12.57 8.26
C TYR A 245 -21.44 -11.48 7.83
N VAL A 246 -21.21 -10.28 8.34
CA VAL A 246 -21.88 -9.05 7.91
C VAL A 246 -20.87 -8.18 7.18
N PHE A 247 -21.25 -7.66 6.04
CA PHE A 247 -20.42 -6.75 5.25
C PHE A 247 -21.14 -5.43 5.00
N TYR A 248 -20.35 -4.41 4.77
CA TYR A 248 -20.79 -3.11 4.28
C TYR A 248 -19.74 -2.55 3.33
N VAL A 249 -20.17 -2.05 2.18
CA VAL A 249 -19.34 -1.35 1.19
C VAL A 249 -20.10 -0.16 0.66
N SER A 250 -19.45 0.96 0.46
CA SER A 250 -20.01 2.14 -0.22
C SER A 250 -18.96 2.75 -1.14
N GLY A 251 -19.43 3.39 -2.20
CA GLY A 251 -18.60 3.98 -3.22
C GLY A 251 -19.40 4.42 -4.43
N TRP A 252 -18.82 4.27 -5.62
CA TRP A 252 -19.46 4.63 -6.89
C TRP A 252 -19.64 3.41 -7.79
N ASP A 253 -20.78 3.28 -8.45
CA ASP A 253 -21.01 2.26 -9.45
C ASP A 253 -20.97 2.82 -10.88
N ALA A 254 -20.67 1.95 -11.83
CA ALA A 254 -20.64 2.24 -13.26
C ALA A 254 -21.93 1.76 -13.93
N ASN A 255 -23.02 2.46 -13.71
CA ASN A 255 -24.25 2.18 -14.41
C ASN A 255 -24.14 2.55 -15.89
N ALA A 256 -24.77 1.76 -16.77
CA ALA A 256 -24.72 1.97 -18.23
C ALA A 256 -25.21 3.36 -18.70
N THR A 257 -25.87 4.13 -17.87
CA THR A 257 -26.43 5.45 -18.20
C THR A 257 -25.86 6.61 -17.38
N GLN A 258 -25.44 6.37 -16.13
CA GLN A 258 -24.85 7.37 -15.23
C GLN A 258 -24.05 6.63 -14.15
N ASN A 259 -22.92 7.20 -13.72
CA ASN A 259 -22.21 6.77 -12.55
C ASN A 259 -22.80 7.47 -11.34
N GLY A 260 -22.95 6.78 -10.22
CA GLY A 260 -23.53 7.34 -9.02
C GLY A 260 -23.03 6.67 -7.73
N PRO A 261 -23.24 7.31 -6.59
CA PRO A 261 -22.96 6.70 -5.30
C PRO A 261 -23.87 5.50 -5.05
N TYR A 262 -23.32 4.49 -4.38
CA TYR A 262 -24.07 3.33 -3.93
C TYR A 262 -23.69 2.94 -2.50
N SER A 263 -24.58 2.21 -1.85
CA SER A 263 -24.34 1.55 -0.56
C SER A 263 -24.82 0.11 -0.63
N TYR A 264 -24.02 -0.80 -0.11
CA TYR A 264 -24.28 -2.24 -0.18
C TYR A 264 -23.98 -2.90 1.16
N ALA A 265 -24.98 -3.49 1.76
CA ALA A 265 -24.85 -4.20 3.02
C ALA A 265 -25.53 -5.57 2.96
N GLY A 266 -25.10 -6.49 3.80
CA GLY A 266 -25.73 -7.80 3.88
C GLY A 266 -25.07 -8.73 4.88
N GLY A 267 -25.70 -9.90 5.02
CA GLY A 267 -25.19 -11.00 5.82
C GLY A 267 -25.12 -12.30 5.02
N PHE A 268 -24.03 -13.05 5.13
CA PHE A 268 -23.87 -14.35 4.45
C PHE A 268 -23.20 -15.39 5.32
N ALA A 269 -23.50 -16.67 5.06
CA ALA A 269 -22.92 -17.80 5.75
C ALA A 269 -21.79 -18.43 4.93
N VAL A 270 -20.61 -18.61 5.54
CA VAL A 270 -19.44 -19.31 4.96
C VAL A 270 -19.28 -20.67 5.66
N ASN A 271 -19.08 -21.72 4.88
CA ASN A 271 -18.75 -23.02 5.41
C ASN A 271 -17.23 -23.26 5.51
N SER A 272 -16.82 -24.37 6.08
CA SER A 272 -15.39 -24.71 6.28
C SER A 272 -14.57 -24.91 5.00
N SER A 273 -15.21 -24.95 3.83
CA SER A 273 -14.53 -25.02 2.54
C SER A 273 -14.42 -23.65 1.83
N GLY A 274 -14.87 -22.58 2.47
CA GLY A 274 -14.91 -21.24 1.89
C GLY A 274 -16.11 -20.99 0.97
N ALA A 275 -17.06 -21.94 0.85
CA ALA A 275 -18.26 -21.70 0.07
C ALA A 275 -19.27 -20.86 0.83
N ILE A 276 -19.82 -19.83 0.19
CA ILE A 276 -20.98 -19.07 0.68
C ILE A 276 -22.22 -19.90 0.39
N THR A 277 -22.97 -20.20 1.44
CA THR A 277 -24.09 -21.15 1.39
C THR A 277 -25.47 -20.48 1.32
N GLY A 278 -25.49 -19.17 1.46
CA GLY A 278 -26.70 -18.33 1.40
C GLY A 278 -26.53 -17.10 2.27
N GLY A 279 -27.52 -16.22 2.21
CA GLY A 279 -27.52 -14.95 2.93
C GLY A 279 -28.61 -14.03 2.39
N GLU A 280 -28.51 -12.78 2.76
CA GLU A 280 -29.41 -11.70 2.33
C GLU A 280 -28.66 -10.38 2.28
N GLN A 281 -29.17 -9.44 1.48
CA GLN A 281 -28.50 -8.20 1.18
C GLN A 281 -29.47 -7.11 0.77
N ASP A 282 -29.02 -5.87 0.92
CA ASP A 282 -29.68 -4.69 0.38
C ASP A 282 -28.63 -3.86 -0.37
N TYR A 283 -28.99 -3.45 -1.59
CA TYR A 283 -28.20 -2.59 -2.45
C TYR A 283 -29.00 -1.33 -2.75
N SER A 284 -28.44 -0.19 -2.46
CA SER A 284 -29.06 1.12 -2.68
C SER A 284 -28.18 1.94 -3.61
N ASP A 285 -28.74 2.42 -4.72
CA ASP A 285 -28.08 3.27 -5.70
C ASP A 285 -29.09 4.30 -6.24
N ASP A 286 -28.61 5.41 -6.78
CA ASP A 286 -29.43 6.53 -7.27
C ASP A 286 -30.35 6.19 -8.45
N PHE A 287 -30.08 5.11 -9.17
CA PHE A 287 -30.71 4.83 -10.47
C PHE A 287 -31.39 3.48 -10.56
N TYR A 288 -31.02 2.52 -9.74
CA TYR A 288 -31.61 1.19 -9.68
C TYR A 288 -32.19 0.93 -8.32
N PHE A 289 -33.48 0.65 -8.33
CA PHE A 289 -34.19 0.22 -7.13
C PHE A 289 -33.99 -1.29 -6.99
N SER A 290 -33.02 -1.70 -6.18
CA SER A 290 -32.96 -3.11 -5.81
C SER A 290 -34.21 -3.46 -5.02
N THR A 291 -34.68 -4.69 -5.16
CA THR A 291 -35.74 -5.18 -4.27
C THR A 291 -35.13 -5.27 -2.87
N PRO A 292 -35.70 -4.63 -1.86
CA PRO A 292 -35.17 -4.74 -0.51
C PRO A 292 -35.11 -6.19 -0.04
N HIS A 293 -34.05 -6.53 0.71
CA HIS A 293 -33.89 -7.82 1.35
C HIS A 293 -33.77 -8.99 0.35
N GLU A 294 -32.91 -8.82 -0.64
CA GLU A 294 -32.68 -9.85 -1.64
C GLU A 294 -31.77 -10.98 -1.14
N ALA A 295 -32.04 -12.20 -1.65
CA ALA A 295 -31.29 -13.37 -1.22
C ALA A 295 -29.89 -13.42 -1.84
N ILE A 296 -28.87 -13.67 -1.03
CA ILE A 296 -27.57 -14.20 -1.49
C ILE A 296 -27.75 -15.70 -1.74
N THR A 297 -27.61 -16.12 -3.00
CA THR A 297 -27.89 -17.49 -3.45
C THR A 297 -26.67 -18.39 -3.36
N GLY A 298 -25.47 -17.85 -3.18
CA GLY A 298 -24.21 -18.59 -3.07
C GLY A 298 -23.00 -17.73 -3.29
N GLY A 299 -21.86 -18.40 -3.56
CA GLY A 299 -20.58 -17.75 -3.80
C GLY A 299 -19.42 -18.52 -3.19
N ASN A 300 -18.27 -17.88 -3.11
CA ASN A 300 -17.08 -18.48 -2.52
C ASN A 300 -16.07 -17.43 -2.04
N VAL A 301 -15.24 -17.85 -1.10
CA VAL A 301 -14.08 -17.11 -0.59
C VAL A 301 -12.82 -17.85 -1.00
N THR A 302 -11.89 -17.17 -1.67
CA THR A 302 -10.61 -17.74 -2.13
C THR A 302 -9.45 -16.85 -1.75
N ALA A 303 -8.34 -17.47 -1.30
CA ALA A 303 -7.12 -16.73 -1.02
C ALA A 303 -6.40 -16.32 -2.30
N THR A 304 -5.85 -15.13 -2.34
CA THR A 304 -4.96 -14.61 -3.37
C THR A 304 -3.48 -14.88 -3.04
N ALA A 305 -2.59 -14.62 -3.96
CA ALA A 305 -1.17 -14.88 -3.77
C ALA A 305 -0.49 -13.91 -2.79
N ASP A 306 -1.00 -12.71 -2.66
CA ASP A 306 -0.54 -11.63 -1.76
C ASP A 306 -1.03 -11.77 -0.32
N GLY A 307 -2.01 -12.68 -0.08
CA GLY A 307 -2.55 -12.97 1.24
C GLY A 307 -3.92 -12.35 1.52
N ASN A 308 -4.47 -11.59 0.58
CA ASN A 308 -5.85 -11.13 0.60
C ASN A 308 -6.83 -12.28 0.32
N LEU A 309 -8.12 -12.00 0.42
CA LEU A 309 -9.20 -12.92 0.08
C LEU A 309 -10.10 -12.29 -0.99
N LEU A 310 -10.37 -13.00 -2.06
CA LEU A 310 -11.46 -12.66 -2.97
C LEU A 310 -12.76 -13.33 -2.51
N ILE A 311 -13.77 -12.51 -2.27
CA ILE A 311 -15.11 -12.91 -1.86
C ILE A 311 -16.03 -12.68 -3.05
N THR A 312 -16.51 -13.76 -3.67
CA THR A 312 -17.46 -13.69 -4.75
C THR A 312 -18.85 -13.98 -4.21
N ILE A 313 -19.75 -13.00 -4.31
CA ILE A 313 -21.16 -13.09 -3.88
C ILE A 313 -22.02 -13.28 -5.11
N GLN A 314 -22.96 -14.26 -5.05
CA GLN A 314 -23.99 -14.47 -6.05
C GLN A 314 -25.32 -13.98 -5.48
N SER A 315 -25.83 -12.89 -6.00
CA SER A 315 -27.11 -12.32 -5.63
C SER A 315 -28.28 -13.00 -6.37
N GLY A 316 -29.45 -13.01 -5.77
CA GLY A 316 -30.72 -13.26 -6.44
C GLY A 316 -31.13 -12.10 -7.37
N ASP A 317 -30.67 -10.90 -7.07
CA ASP A 317 -30.86 -9.72 -7.92
C ASP A 317 -29.84 -9.72 -9.07
N THR A 318 -30.32 -9.79 -10.30
CA THR A 318 -29.50 -9.76 -11.50
C THR A 318 -29.35 -8.35 -12.08
N THR A 319 -29.83 -7.31 -11.43
CA THR A 319 -29.65 -5.91 -11.87
C THR A 319 -28.32 -5.34 -11.39
N ILE A 320 -27.81 -5.81 -10.27
CA ILE A 320 -26.50 -5.44 -9.71
C ILE A 320 -25.34 -6.24 -10.35
N GLY A 321 -24.11 -5.89 -10.04
CA GLY A 321 -22.90 -6.56 -10.53
C GLY A 321 -22.87 -6.64 -12.06
N GLY A 322 -23.24 -5.55 -12.75
CA GLY A 322 -23.26 -5.50 -14.18
C GLY A 322 -24.35 -6.29 -14.86
N GLY A 323 -25.44 -6.47 -14.22
CA GLY A 323 -26.54 -7.27 -14.76
C GLY A 323 -26.28 -8.78 -14.65
N THR A 324 -25.29 -9.18 -13.83
CA THR A 324 -24.94 -10.60 -13.60
C THR A 324 -25.38 -11.10 -12.23
N GLY A 325 -25.67 -10.21 -11.30
CA GLY A 325 -25.87 -10.53 -9.89
C GLY A 325 -24.62 -11.06 -9.20
N THR A 326 -23.44 -10.81 -9.78
CA THR A 326 -22.16 -11.24 -9.20
C THR A 326 -21.37 -10.02 -8.75
N ILE A 327 -21.04 -9.98 -7.47
CA ILE A 327 -20.20 -8.97 -6.85
C ILE A 327 -18.89 -9.63 -6.40
N VAL A 328 -17.77 -8.97 -6.60
CA VAL A 328 -16.46 -9.43 -6.15
C VAL A 328 -15.87 -8.40 -5.21
N LEU A 329 -15.56 -8.81 -3.98
CA LEU A 329 -14.90 -8.00 -2.97
C LEU A 329 -13.48 -8.53 -2.75
N ASP A 330 -12.49 -7.66 -2.70
CA ASP A 330 -11.16 -7.97 -2.18
C ASP A 330 -11.10 -7.60 -0.70
N ALA A 331 -10.55 -8.51 0.10
CA ALA A 331 -10.59 -8.41 1.55
C ALA A 331 -9.19 -8.61 2.15
N SER A 332 -8.70 -7.60 2.86
CA SER A 332 -7.49 -7.69 3.69
C SER A 332 -7.87 -8.01 5.13
N LEU A 333 -7.54 -9.21 5.59
CA LEU A 333 -7.85 -9.63 6.95
C LEU A 333 -7.05 -8.82 7.97
N VAL A 334 -7.72 -8.21 8.94
CA VAL A 334 -7.10 -7.63 10.14
C VAL A 334 -7.16 -8.58 11.33
N SER A 335 -8.09 -9.54 11.29
CA SER A 335 -8.17 -10.63 12.26
C SER A 335 -8.93 -11.83 11.67
N THR A 336 -9.11 -12.89 12.42
CA THR A 336 -9.98 -14.02 12.03
C THR A 336 -11.47 -13.66 12.01
N SER A 337 -11.84 -12.48 12.51
CA SER A 337 -13.23 -12.01 12.62
C SER A 337 -13.50 -10.70 11.92
N LYS A 338 -12.49 -10.05 11.31
CA LYS A 338 -12.66 -8.77 10.62
C LYS A 338 -11.73 -8.67 9.41
N ALA A 339 -12.23 -8.07 8.35
CA ALA A 339 -11.44 -7.65 7.19
C ALA A 339 -11.85 -6.25 6.72
N LEU A 340 -10.91 -5.54 6.11
CA LEU A 340 -11.17 -4.34 5.32
C LEU A 340 -11.44 -4.77 3.89
N LEU A 341 -12.37 -4.08 3.21
CA LEU A 341 -12.86 -4.45 1.89
C LEU A 341 -12.61 -3.35 0.86
N THR A 342 -12.40 -3.76 -0.38
CA THR A 342 -12.72 -2.95 -1.56
C THR A 342 -13.55 -3.77 -2.54
N GLU A 343 -14.49 -3.14 -3.23
CA GLU A 343 -15.14 -3.79 -4.35
C GLU A 343 -14.13 -3.97 -5.47
N TYR A 344 -14.02 -5.19 -5.99
CA TYR A 344 -12.93 -5.58 -6.89
C TYR A 344 -13.45 -6.25 -8.14
N ASP A 345 -14.30 -5.53 -8.84
CA ASP A 345 -14.84 -5.92 -10.14
C ASP A 345 -14.83 -4.74 -11.13
N THR A 346 -15.41 -4.91 -12.29
CA THR A 346 -15.41 -3.89 -13.35
C THR A 346 -16.68 -3.05 -13.36
N TRP A 347 -17.42 -3.05 -12.29
CA TRP A 347 -18.76 -2.48 -12.23
C TRP A 347 -18.90 -1.38 -11.22
N ALA A 348 -18.26 -1.51 -10.07
CA ALA A 348 -18.26 -0.51 -9.03
C ALA A 348 -16.87 -0.40 -8.40
N SER A 349 -16.60 0.71 -7.74
CA SER A 349 -15.48 0.93 -6.84
C SER A 349 -16.06 1.37 -5.51
N GLY A 350 -15.59 0.79 -4.43
CA GLY A 350 -16.06 1.12 -3.10
C GLY A 350 -15.19 0.49 -2.03
N SER A 351 -15.24 1.06 -0.85
CA SER A 351 -14.51 0.57 0.32
C SER A 351 -15.43 0.21 1.47
N GLY A 352 -14.98 -0.67 2.37
CA GLY A 352 -15.83 -1.11 3.46
C GLY A 352 -15.21 -2.10 4.42
N GLU A 353 -16.05 -2.83 5.13
CA GLU A 353 -15.66 -3.77 6.17
C GLU A 353 -16.47 -5.06 6.12
N LEU A 354 -15.85 -6.15 6.57
CA LEU A 354 -16.45 -7.45 6.79
C LEU A 354 -16.20 -7.88 8.24
N ASP A 355 -17.25 -8.27 8.92
CA ASP A 355 -17.19 -8.68 10.31
C ASP A 355 -17.83 -10.05 10.53
N LEU A 356 -17.20 -10.91 11.36
CA LEU A 356 -17.80 -12.16 11.82
C LEU A 356 -18.98 -11.85 12.74
N GLN A 357 -20.17 -12.34 12.37
CA GLN A 357 -21.38 -12.10 13.11
C GLN A 357 -21.42 -12.86 14.44
N SER A 358 -21.92 -12.20 15.47
CA SER A 358 -22.20 -12.84 16.75
C SER A 358 -23.28 -13.92 16.62
N THR A 359 -23.08 -15.04 17.28
CA THR A 359 -24.08 -16.14 17.33
C THR A 359 -25.27 -15.84 18.24
N THR A 360 -25.24 -14.73 18.98
CA THR A 360 -26.28 -14.33 19.94
C THR A 360 -26.71 -12.89 19.68
N LEU A 361 -27.64 -12.73 18.77
CA LEU A 361 -28.28 -11.44 18.49
C LEU A 361 -29.58 -11.29 19.28
N ALA A 362 -29.87 -10.04 19.66
CA ALA A 362 -31.11 -9.67 20.33
C ALA A 362 -31.66 -8.39 19.71
N THR A 363 -32.94 -8.15 19.87
CA THR A 363 -33.56 -6.86 19.49
C THR A 363 -32.76 -5.71 20.10
N PRO A 364 -32.37 -4.70 19.32
CA PRO A 364 -31.60 -3.56 19.81
C PRO A 364 -32.25 -2.92 21.05
N THR A 365 -31.42 -2.47 21.98
CA THR A 365 -31.88 -1.79 23.21
C THR A 365 -30.87 -0.72 23.64
N GLY A 366 -31.36 0.41 24.18
CA GLY A 366 -30.55 1.53 24.59
C GLY A 366 -30.24 2.48 23.44
N GLY A 367 -29.30 3.39 23.61
CA GLY A 367 -28.90 4.37 22.61
C GLY A 367 -27.94 3.78 21.59
N TYR A 368 -28.16 4.11 20.33
CA TYR A 368 -27.25 3.87 19.23
C TYR A 368 -26.89 5.18 18.56
N ALA A 369 -25.63 5.55 18.58
CA ALA A 369 -25.09 6.64 17.77
C ALA A 369 -24.91 6.14 16.34
N PHE A 370 -25.36 6.90 15.35
CA PHE A 370 -25.27 6.51 13.95
C PHE A 370 -24.87 7.66 13.03
N TYR A 371 -24.29 7.33 11.89
CA TYR A 371 -24.24 8.19 10.72
C TYR A 371 -24.60 7.41 9.47
N MET A 372 -25.10 8.13 8.47
CA MET A 372 -25.31 7.66 7.11
C MET A 372 -24.96 8.79 6.14
N ASN A 373 -24.42 8.44 4.99
CA ASN A 373 -24.08 9.39 3.94
C ASN A 373 -24.30 8.79 2.55
N GLY A 374 -24.41 9.66 1.55
CA GLY A 374 -24.64 9.30 0.16
C GLY A 374 -25.25 10.45 -0.60
N SER A 375 -26.30 10.20 -1.38
CA SER A 375 -27.00 11.20 -2.17
C SER A 375 -28.48 11.31 -1.81
N ASP A 376 -29.04 12.53 -2.00
CA ASP A 376 -30.47 12.78 -1.98
C ASP A 376 -31.14 12.31 -3.29
N ILE A 377 -32.47 12.42 -3.38
CA ILE A 377 -33.23 12.04 -4.58
C ILE A 377 -32.91 12.89 -5.82
N ASN A 378 -32.17 13.97 -5.70
CA ASN A 378 -31.71 14.83 -6.80
C ASN A 378 -30.26 14.55 -7.18
N GLY A 379 -29.59 13.63 -6.50
CA GLY A 379 -28.17 13.30 -6.68
C GLY A 379 -27.23 14.28 -6.00
N HIS A 380 -27.69 15.06 -5.01
CA HIS A 380 -26.82 15.92 -4.21
C HIS A 380 -26.32 15.20 -2.97
N PRO A 381 -25.14 15.57 -2.44
CA PRO A 381 -24.61 14.93 -1.25
C PRO A 381 -25.48 15.19 -0.02
N ILE A 382 -25.73 14.14 0.74
CA ILE A 382 -26.47 14.21 2.01
C ILE A 382 -25.70 13.45 3.09
N SER A 383 -25.71 13.97 4.31
CA SER A 383 -25.26 13.26 5.50
C SER A 383 -26.28 13.37 6.62
N MET A 384 -26.47 12.27 7.33
CA MET A 384 -27.34 12.18 8.48
C MET A 384 -26.56 11.60 9.66
N GLY A 385 -26.80 12.11 10.84
CA GLY A 385 -26.23 11.57 12.06
C GLY A 385 -27.13 11.80 13.25
N GLY A 386 -26.89 11.02 14.29
CA GLY A 386 -27.73 11.16 15.46
C GLY A 386 -27.62 10.04 16.47
N VAL A 387 -28.62 10.00 17.32
CA VAL A 387 -28.81 8.91 18.29
C VAL A 387 -30.25 8.44 18.25
N VAL A 388 -30.46 7.15 18.17
CA VAL A 388 -31.75 6.50 18.37
C VAL A 388 -31.71 5.75 19.71
N ASN A 389 -32.71 6.03 20.56
CA ASN A 389 -32.82 5.37 21.87
C ASN A 389 -33.98 4.35 21.86
N VAL A 390 -33.63 3.08 21.81
CA VAL A 390 -34.56 1.94 21.85
C VAL A 390 -34.87 1.63 23.30
N ASP A 391 -35.87 2.28 23.86
CA ASP A 391 -36.26 2.16 25.27
C ASP A 391 -37.32 1.09 25.54
N ASN A 392 -37.91 0.54 24.48
CA ASN A 392 -39.01 -0.46 24.54
C ASN A 392 -40.25 -0.02 25.32
N ALA A 393 -40.46 1.28 25.47
CA ALA A 393 -41.60 1.81 26.26
C ALA A 393 -42.98 1.46 25.66
N GLY A 394 -43.07 1.37 24.33
CA GLY A 394 -44.26 0.93 23.59
C GLY A 394 -44.34 -0.55 23.26
N GLY A 395 -43.29 -1.33 23.65
CA GLY A 395 -43.09 -2.75 23.30
C GLY A 395 -41.68 -2.99 22.83
N ALA A 396 -41.32 -4.26 22.54
CA ALA A 396 -39.99 -4.61 22.04
C ALA A 396 -39.70 -3.86 20.72
N GLY A 397 -38.53 -3.22 20.62
CA GLY A 397 -38.10 -2.45 19.46
C GLY A 397 -38.66 -1.06 19.35
N THR A 398 -39.43 -0.54 20.31
CA THR A 398 -39.92 0.85 20.29
C THR A 398 -38.77 1.83 20.53
N ILE A 399 -38.68 2.85 19.68
CA ILE A 399 -37.68 3.93 19.78
C ILE A 399 -38.35 5.13 20.48
N SER A 400 -37.67 5.65 21.50
CA SER A 400 -38.11 6.82 22.26
C SER A 400 -37.77 8.12 21.57
N GLY A 401 -38.68 9.09 21.63
CA GLY A 401 -38.32 10.48 21.31
C GLY A 401 -37.36 11.09 22.35
N THR A 402 -37.38 10.57 23.60
CA THR A 402 -36.45 11.04 24.66
C THR A 402 -35.10 10.34 24.53
N GLY A 403 -34.00 11.12 24.44
CA GLY A 403 -32.66 10.60 24.23
C GLY A 403 -32.35 10.20 22.79
N SER A 404 -33.28 10.52 21.87
CA SER A 404 -33.07 10.43 20.43
C SER A 404 -32.89 11.81 19.82
N VAL A 405 -32.05 11.93 18.84
CA VAL A 405 -31.80 13.16 18.06
C VAL A 405 -31.35 12.79 16.66
N LEU A 406 -31.78 13.52 15.66
CA LEU A 406 -31.38 13.38 14.27
C LEU A 406 -30.88 14.75 13.77
N ASP A 407 -29.72 14.80 13.18
CA ASP A 407 -29.17 15.95 12.47
C ASP A 407 -29.02 15.57 11.00
N ILE A 408 -29.38 16.48 10.09
CA ILE A 408 -29.29 16.25 8.64
C ILE A 408 -28.59 17.45 8.01
N ASN A 409 -27.65 17.17 7.13
CA ASN A 409 -27.06 18.15 6.22
C ASN A 409 -27.33 17.67 4.78
N ASP A 410 -28.23 18.36 4.10
CA ASP A 410 -28.68 18.07 2.76
C ASP A 410 -28.18 19.18 1.83
N ASP A 411 -27.07 18.94 1.15
CA ASP A 411 -26.40 19.89 0.24
C ASP A 411 -26.23 21.30 0.85
N GLY A 412 -25.82 21.36 2.14
CA GLY A 412 -25.68 22.62 2.89
C GLY A 412 -26.99 23.17 3.46
N THR A 413 -28.11 22.52 3.26
CA THR A 413 -29.35 22.83 3.97
C THR A 413 -29.35 22.06 5.29
N LEU A 414 -29.33 22.80 6.39
CA LEU A 414 -29.09 22.22 7.72
C LEU A 414 -30.42 22.03 8.48
N TYR A 415 -30.63 20.82 8.99
CA TYR A 415 -31.76 20.46 9.84
C TYR A 415 -31.24 19.90 11.18
N PRO A 416 -30.81 20.78 12.10
CA PRO A 416 -30.22 20.34 13.36
C PRO A 416 -31.32 19.89 14.34
N THR A 417 -30.98 18.91 15.18
CA THR A 417 -31.76 18.47 16.35
C THR A 417 -33.22 18.10 16.06
N GLN A 418 -33.41 17.38 14.96
CA GLN A 418 -34.74 16.87 14.61
C GLN A 418 -35.21 15.85 15.67
N ALA A 419 -36.36 16.05 16.25
CA ALA A 419 -36.91 15.17 17.26
C ALA A 419 -37.67 14.01 16.61
N LEU A 420 -37.54 12.82 17.17
CA LEU A 420 -38.37 11.67 16.78
C LEU A 420 -39.71 11.65 17.54
N ALA A 421 -40.75 11.27 16.83
CA ALA A 421 -42.09 11.14 17.39
C ALA A 421 -42.16 10.02 18.44
N ALA A 422 -42.64 10.32 19.61
CA ALA A 422 -42.69 9.38 20.73
C ALA A 422 -43.56 8.15 20.39
N ASN A 423 -42.97 6.96 20.54
CA ASN A 423 -43.58 5.64 20.28
C ASN A 423 -44.10 5.43 18.84
N ALA A 424 -43.70 6.26 17.90
CA ALA A 424 -44.05 6.09 16.48
C ALA A 424 -42.90 5.44 15.69
N SER A 425 -41.69 5.54 16.19
CA SER A 425 -40.48 4.94 15.59
C SER A 425 -40.21 3.55 16.18
N SER A 426 -39.61 2.67 15.37
CA SER A 426 -39.34 1.28 15.80
C SER A 426 -38.15 0.65 15.12
N VAL A 427 -37.66 -0.45 15.72
CA VAL A 427 -36.72 -1.37 15.11
C VAL A 427 -37.23 -2.79 15.26
N THR A 428 -37.05 -3.63 14.24
CA THR A 428 -37.46 -5.04 14.29
C THR A 428 -36.46 -5.89 15.11
N SER A 429 -36.90 -7.11 15.48
CA SER A 429 -35.96 -8.11 16.00
C SER A 429 -35.12 -8.69 14.88
N PRO A 430 -33.82 -9.00 15.13
CA PRO A 430 -32.96 -9.59 14.12
C PRO A 430 -33.41 -10.98 13.68
N ASP A 431 -33.21 -11.28 12.42
CA ASP A 431 -33.34 -12.62 11.88
C ASP A 431 -32.03 -13.44 11.97
N SER A 432 -31.91 -14.50 11.17
CA SER A 432 -30.76 -15.41 11.21
C SER A 432 -29.46 -14.84 10.63
N PHE A 433 -29.56 -13.79 9.79
CA PHE A 433 -28.42 -13.07 9.22
C PHE A 433 -28.23 -11.69 9.87
N GLY A 434 -29.00 -11.40 10.92
CA GLY A 434 -28.90 -10.15 11.66
C GLY A 434 -29.69 -9.00 11.05
N TYR A 435 -30.51 -9.25 10.05
CA TYR A 435 -31.32 -8.22 9.45
C TYR A 435 -32.29 -7.61 10.46
N VAL A 436 -32.29 -6.29 10.55
CA VAL A 436 -33.23 -5.47 11.32
C VAL A 436 -33.68 -4.30 10.44
N ARG A 437 -34.90 -3.82 10.67
CA ARG A 437 -35.42 -2.64 9.97
C ARG A 437 -35.72 -1.56 10.97
N PHE A 438 -35.14 -0.39 10.76
CA PHE A 438 -35.45 0.83 11.48
C PHE A 438 -36.52 1.62 10.72
N GLU A 439 -37.50 2.15 11.45
CA GLU A 439 -38.49 3.08 10.96
C GLU A 439 -38.49 4.29 11.88
N LEU A 440 -37.96 5.42 11.40
CA LEU A 440 -37.74 6.63 12.16
C LEU A 440 -38.77 7.67 11.69
N ASN A 441 -39.70 8.04 12.58
CA ASN A 441 -40.73 9.02 12.32
C ASN A 441 -40.40 10.33 13.04
N ALA A 442 -40.30 11.43 12.29
CA ALA A 442 -40.06 12.74 12.85
C ALA A 442 -41.29 13.27 13.63
N ASP A 443 -41.05 14.08 14.66
CA ASP A 443 -42.16 14.77 15.41
C ASP A 443 -42.61 16.02 14.68
N CYS A 444 -43.49 15.87 13.71
CA CYS A 444 -44.03 16.93 12.86
C CYS A 444 -44.89 17.97 13.58
N THR A 445 -45.07 17.85 14.87
CA THR A 445 -45.73 18.88 15.68
C THR A 445 -44.80 20.04 16.06
N GLN A 446 -43.49 19.90 15.84
CA GLN A 446 -42.47 20.88 16.18
C GLN A 446 -42.22 21.85 15.02
N ALA A 447 -42.16 23.15 15.32
CA ALA A 447 -42.04 24.19 14.29
C ALA A 447 -40.62 24.28 13.62
N THR A 448 -39.67 23.50 14.10
CA THR A 448 -38.27 23.49 13.63
C THR A 448 -37.94 22.27 12.76
N ILE A 449 -38.92 21.42 12.52
CA ILE A 449 -38.72 20.19 11.75
C ILE A 449 -38.71 20.48 10.24
N ASP A 450 -37.86 19.74 9.54
CA ASP A 450 -37.91 19.66 8.09
C ASP A 450 -39.28 19.16 7.64
N GLN A 451 -39.96 19.98 6.86
CA GLN A 451 -41.30 19.65 6.35
C GLN A 451 -41.25 18.48 5.35
N SER A 452 -40.09 18.17 4.74
CA SER A 452 -39.94 17.01 3.85
C SER A 452 -40.05 15.69 4.61
N LEU A 453 -39.60 15.66 5.87
CA LEU A 453 -39.78 14.52 6.79
C LEU A 453 -41.29 14.41 7.24
N CYS A 454 -42.08 15.41 6.95
CA CYS A 454 -43.47 15.52 7.40
C CYS A 454 -44.48 15.54 6.27
N GLU A 455 -44.06 15.55 5.01
CA GLU A 455 -45.00 15.53 3.87
C GLU A 455 -45.73 14.16 3.82
N PRO A 456 -47.03 14.13 3.75
CA PRO A 456 -47.74 12.87 3.64
C PRO A 456 -47.48 12.23 2.29
N ILE A 457 -46.81 11.10 2.27
CA ILE A 457 -46.72 10.24 1.10
C ILE A 457 -48.14 9.75 0.78
N GLY A 458 -48.85 10.44 -0.09
CA GLY A 458 -50.05 10.09 -0.85
C GLY A 458 -51.19 9.28 -0.23
N ASN A 459 -51.10 8.76 1.00
CA ASN A 459 -52.11 7.95 1.70
C ASN A 459 -52.26 8.29 3.18
N GLY A 460 -51.74 9.42 3.65
CA GLY A 460 -51.89 9.86 5.05
C GLY A 460 -50.94 9.16 6.03
N ILE A 461 -49.84 8.66 5.55
CA ILE A 461 -48.72 8.16 6.36
C ILE A 461 -47.67 9.27 6.37
N ASP A 462 -47.22 9.69 7.56
CA ASP A 462 -46.13 10.63 7.72
C ASP A 462 -44.86 10.05 7.07
N ALA A 463 -44.01 10.87 6.45
CA ALA A 463 -42.75 10.43 5.89
C ALA A 463 -41.90 9.85 7.01
N SER A 464 -41.41 8.62 6.82
CA SER A 464 -40.53 7.94 7.74
C SER A 464 -39.22 7.61 7.01
N LEU A 465 -38.07 7.89 7.65
CA LEU A 465 -36.79 7.34 7.21
C LEU A 465 -36.81 5.84 7.54
N VAL A 466 -36.76 5.02 6.50
CA VAL A 466 -36.73 3.56 6.65
C VAL A 466 -35.37 3.05 6.22
N THR A 467 -34.66 2.46 7.17
CA THR A 467 -33.30 1.96 6.97
C THR A 467 -33.26 0.50 7.31
N ASP A 468 -32.69 -0.30 6.43
CA ASP A 468 -32.35 -1.68 6.69
C ASP A 468 -30.98 -1.76 7.37
N GLY A 469 -30.85 -2.68 8.31
CA GLY A 469 -29.62 -2.85 9.08
C GLY A 469 -29.21 -4.31 9.19
N TYR A 470 -27.93 -4.54 9.24
CA TYR A 470 -27.34 -5.87 9.45
C TYR A 470 -26.49 -5.84 10.72
N MET A 471 -26.91 -6.56 11.73
CA MET A 471 -26.23 -6.62 13.02
C MET A 471 -25.00 -7.52 12.94
N VAL A 472 -23.83 -6.95 13.18
CA VAL A 472 -22.60 -7.67 13.45
C VAL A 472 -22.71 -8.35 14.83
N ASP A 473 -23.10 -7.58 15.81
CA ASP A 473 -23.40 -7.98 17.19
C ASP A 473 -24.44 -7.02 17.80
N ASN A 474 -24.65 -7.09 19.09
CA ASN A 474 -25.64 -6.22 19.76
C ASN A 474 -25.18 -4.76 19.91
N ASN A 475 -23.95 -4.43 19.49
CA ASN A 475 -23.40 -3.08 19.59
C ASN A 475 -23.11 -2.45 18.22
N HIS A 476 -22.98 -3.24 17.14
CA HIS A 476 -22.56 -2.79 15.82
C HIS A 476 -23.57 -3.22 14.76
N ILE A 477 -24.09 -2.26 14.01
CA ILE A 477 -25.08 -2.47 12.95
C ILE A 477 -24.61 -1.72 11.70
N ARG A 478 -24.58 -2.40 10.56
CA ARG A 478 -24.34 -1.79 9.25
C ARG A 478 -25.69 -1.34 8.67
N LEU A 479 -25.77 -0.11 8.20
CA LEU A 479 -27.02 0.50 7.73
C LEU A 479 -26.99 0.73 6.23
N VAL A 480 -28.12 0.50 5.58
CA VAL A 480 -28.37 0.86 4.19
C VAL A 480 -29.80 1.32 4.04
N GLU A 481 -30.02 2.33 3.22
CA GLU A 481 -31.36 2.85 3.02
C GLU A 481 -32.26 1.85 2.30
N ASN A 482 -33.51 1.83 2.69
CA ASN A 482 -34.57 1.12 1.99
C ASN A 482 -35.41 2.10 1.18
N TYR A 483 -34.99 2.41 -0.03
CA TYR A 483 -35.54 3.40 -0.93
C TYR A 483 -37.08 3.32 -1.15
N TYR A 484 -37.67 2.15 -1.08
CA TYR A 484 -39.11 1.99 -1.39
C TYR A 484 -40.07 2.70 -0.44
N ASN A 485 -39.58 3.20 0.67
CA ASN A 485 -40.44 3.65 1.76
C ASN A 485 -40.17 5.08 2.23
N ASP A 486 -39.23 5.79 1.62
CA ASP A 486 -38.95 7.15 2.01
C ASP A 486 -38.77 8.09 0.80
N SER A 487 -38.81 9.39 1.02
CA SER A 487 -38.80 10.41 -0.02
C SER A 487 -37.62 11.39 0.14
N LEU A 488 -36.74 11.16 1.08
CA LEU A 488 -35.66 12.09 1.44
C LEU A 488 -34.37 11.79 0.72
N SER A 489 -34.02 10.53 0.63
CA SER A 489 -32.75 10.07 0.14
C SER A 489 -32.90 9.10 -1.02
N ALA A 490 -31.88 8.95 -1.83
CA ALA A 490 -31.86 8.03 -2.95
C ALA A 490 -30.85 6.88 -2.72
N SER A 491 -29.70 7.19 -2.13
CA SER A 491 -28.67 6.19 -1.84
C SER A 491 -27.84 6.64 -0.65
N ILE A 492 -28.16 6.12 0.52
CA ILE A 492 -27.37 6.37 1.73
C ILE A 492 -27.06 5.07 2.48
N GLY A 493 -25.89 5.05 3.10
CA GLY A 493 -25.49 3.96 3.97
C GLY A 493 -24.56 4.41 5.08
N GLY A 494 -24.31 3.54 6.05
CA GLY A 494 -23.50 3.90 7.20
C GLY A 494 -23.47 2.85 8.31
N THR A 495 -23.34 3.32 9.54
CA THR A 495 -23.23 2.44 10.72
C THR A 495 -23.92 3.01 11.93
N ALA A 496 -24.41 2.12 12.80
CA ALA A 496 -24.92 2.47 14.12
C ALA A 496 -24.16 1.69 15.21
N LEU A 497 -23.74 2.41 16.24
CA LEU A 497 -22.89 1.91 17.32
C LEU A 497 -23.55 2.15 18.68
N ALA A 498 -23.63 1.11 19.51
CA ALA A 498 -24.31 1.20 20.79
C ALA A 498 -23.59 2.13 21.78
N GLN A 499 -24.37 2.92 22.50
CA GLN A 499 -23.90 3.73 23.63
C GLN A 499 -23.77 2.90 24.93
N GLY A 500 -24.34 1.72 24.95
CA GLY A 500 -24.26 0.78 26.07
C GLY A 500 -24.73 1.40 27.39
N SER A 501 -23.91 1.27 28.44
CA SER A 501 -24.22 1.84 29.77
C SER A 501 -24.19 3.39 29.81
N ASN A 502 -23.71 4.04 28.77
CA ASN A 502 -23.64 5.51 28.69
C ASN A 502 -24.93 6.16 28.20
N THR A 503 -25.88 5.35 27.67
CA THR A 503 -27.17 5.83 27.17
C THR A 503 -27.85 6.76 28.20
N GLY A 504 -28.11 8.00 27.78
CA GLY A 504 -28.77 9.02 28.60
C GLY A 504 -27.99 9.51 29.84
N THR A 505 -26.69 9.15 29.95
CA THR A 505 -25.90 9.45 31.17
C THR A 505 -24.52 10.05 30.88
N PHE A 506 -24.32 10.61 29.69
CA PHE A 506 -23.09 11.31 29.36
C PHE A 506 -22.86 12.54 30.23
N SER A 507 -21.62 12.89 30.45
CA SER A 507 -21.28 14.10 31.18
C SER A 507 -20.01 14.76 30.63
N ALA A 508 -19.85 16.06 30.81
CA ALA A 508 -18.63 16.75 30.40
C ALA A 508 -17.36 16.13 31.00
N SER A 509 -17.44 15.49 32.15
CA SER A 509 -16.32 14.78 32.75
C SER A 509 -15.95 13.47 32.05
N THR A 510 -16.82 12.91 31.21
CA THR A 510 -16.50 11.69 30.43
C THR A 510 -15.63 11.99 29.22
N ILE A 511 -15.69 13.18 28.68
CA ILE A 511 -14.89 13.60 27.53
C ILE A 511 -13.69 14.49 27.91
N ALA A 512 -13.74 15.14 29.06
CA ALA A 512 -12.67 16.06 29.50
C ALA A 512 -11.31 15.33 29.65
N GLY A 513 -10.31 15.81 28.92
CA GLY A 513 -8.97 15.22 28.86
C GLY A 513 -8.85 14.02 27.93
N THR A 514 -9.89 13.69 27.14
CA THR A 514 -9.82 12.64 26.12
C THR A 514 -9.45 13.20 24.75
N SER A 515 -8.84 12.39 23.93
CA SER A 515 -8.55 12.71 22.52
C SER A 515 -9.22 11.67 21.62
N TYR A 516 -9.77 12.12 20.52
CA TYR A 516 -10.35 11.26 19.47
C TYR A 516 -9.59 11.46 18.16
N VAL A 517 -9.15 10.38 17.57
CA VAL A 517 -8.70 10.36 16.17
C VAL A 517 -9.92 10.26 15.29
N ILE A 518 -10.10 11.21 14.38
CA ILE A 518 -11.23 11.26 13.46
C ILE A 518 -10.77 11.05 12.02
N GLY A 519 -11.66 10.51 11.18
CA GLY A 519 -11.54 10.47 9.74
C GLY A 519 -12.92 10.64 9.14
N SER A 520 -13.05 11.53 8.16
CA SER A 520 -14.30 11.82 7.46
C SER A 520 -14.05 12.10 5.98
N ASN A 521 -15.00 11.71 5.15
CA ASN A 521 -15.02 11.98 3.72
C ASN A 521 -16.40 12.50 3.31
N GLY A 522 -16.46 13.15 2.17
CA GLY A 522 -17.67 13.70 1.60
C GLY A 522 -17.34 14.74 0.54
N TYR A 523 -18.14 15.78 0.45
CA TYR A 523 -18.06 16.77 -0.60
C TYR A 523 -18.19 18.18 -0.03
N ASP A 524 -17.56 19.14 -0.72
CA ASP A 524 -17.85 20.56 -0.59
C ASP A 524 -18.43 21.10 -1.91
N THR A 525 -18.60 22.42 -2.00
CA THR A 525 -19.09 23.08 -3.22
C THR A 525 -18.16 22.92 -4.43
N ASN A 526 -16.94 22.44 -4.26
CA ASN A 526 -15.93 22.28 -5.32
C ASN A 526 -15.80 20.82 -5.77
N GLY A 527 -16.02 19.84 -4.89
CA GLY A 527 -15.85 18.43 -5.16
C GLY A 527 -15.62 17.58 -3.91
N ALA A 528 -14.89 16.50 -4.04
CA ALA A 528 -14.59 15.60 -2.93
C ALA A 528 -13.67 16.26 -1.90
N LEU A 529 -13.99 16.02 -0.62
CA LEU A 529 -13.30 16.56 0.56
C LEU A 529 -13.00 15.45 1.56
N GLN A 530 -11.78 15.45 2.09
CA GLN A 530 -11.38 14.53 3.17
C GLN A 530 -10.75 15.29 4.33
N VAL A 531 -11.13 14.91 5.55
CA VAL A 531 -10.62 15.50 6.79
C VAL A 531 -10.22 14.38 7.75
N ALA A 532 -9.05 14.49 8.37
CA ALA A 532 -8.62 13.60 9.44
C ALA A 532 -7.85 14.36 10.52
N GLY A 533 -7.85 13.85 11.74
CA GLY A 533 -7.12 14.53 12.78
C GLY A 533 -7.26 13.94 14.16
N VAL A 534 -6.73 14.68 15.13
CA VAL A 534 -6.91 14.42 16.55
C VAL A 534 -7.63 15.61 17.17
N LEU A 535 -8.77 15.36 17.80
CA LEU A 535 -9.53 16.31 18.60
C LEU A 535 -9.32 16.00 20.08
N THR A 536 -8.80 16.93 20.83
CA THR A 536 -8.59 16.81 22.29
C THR A 536 -9.57 17.72 23.02
N PHE A 537 -10.42 17.14 23.85
CA PHE A 537 -11.39 17.84 24.69
C PHE A 537 -10.71 18.23 26.00
N ASN A 538 -10.45 19.53 26.19
CA ASN A 538 -9.77 20.04 27.37
C ASN A 538 -10.70 20.10 28.58
N ALA A 539 -10.14 20.14 29.79
CA ALA A 539 -10.89 20.16 31.03
C ALA A 539 -11.72 21.47 31.22
N ASP A 540 -11.38 22.52 30.51
CA ASP A 540 -12.09 23.80 30.49
C ASP A 540 -13.23 23.87 29.48
N GLY A 541 -13.48 22.79 28.71
CA GLY A 541 -14.49 22.71 27.68
C GLY A 541 -14.02 23.16 26.30
N SER A 542 -12.76 23.58 26.15
CA SER A 542 -12.20 23.91 24.84
C SER A 542 -11.75 22.65 24.09
N VAL A 543 -11.59 22.77 22.77
CA VAL A 543 -11.07 21.71 21.89
C VAL A 543 -9.72 22.15 21.35
N SER A 544 -8.79 21.22 21.23
CA SER A 544 -7.46 21.42 20.62
C SER A 544 -7.04 20.14 19.89
N GLY A 545 -5.92 20.18 19.16
CA GLY A 545 -5.41 18.98 18.51
C GLY A 545 -4.61 19.25 17.25
N ASN A 546 -4.79 18.38 16.25
CA ASN A 546 -4.19 18.53 14.94
C ASN A 546 -5.20 18.05 13.87
N LEU A 547 -5.30 18.78 12.77
CA LEU A 547 -6.12 18.41 11.62
C LEU A 547 -5.30 18.34 10.34
N SER A 548 -5.66 17.45 9.48
CA SER A 548 -5.30 17.40 8.07
C SER A 548 -6.55 17.55 7.23
N PHE A 549 -6.42 18.24 6.14
CA PHE A 549 -7.49 18.57 5.24
C PHE A 549 -6.97 18.44 3.80
N ASN A 550 -7.75 17.83 2.94
CA ASN A 550 -7.44 17.71 1.52
C ASN A 550 -8.71 17.96 0.69
N ASP A 551 -8.65 18.99 -0.16
CA ASP A 551 -9.64 19.34 -1.17
C ASP A 551 -8.89 19.49 -2.49
N ILE A 552 -9.07 18.52 -3.37
CA ILE A 552 -8.33 18.47 -4.63
C ILE A 552 -8.87 19.47 -5.65
N ALA A 553 -10.16 19.76 -5.65
CA ALA A 553 -10.78 20.68 -6.58
C ALA A 553 -10.34 22.14 -6.29
N ALA A 554 -10.25 22.50 -5.02
CA ALA A 554 -9.65 23.77 -4.60
C ALA A 554 -8.11 23.76 -4.64
N GLN A 555 -7.48 22.61 -4.91
CA GLN A 555 -6.02 22.40 -4.86
C GLN A 555 -5.39 22.81 -3.53
N THR A 556 -6.07 22.53 -2.44
CA THR A 556 -5.60 22.79 -1.08
C THR A 556 -5.44 21.50 -0.30
N ALA A 557 -4.22 21.22 0.14
CA ALA A 557 -3.93 20.11 1.02
C ALA A 557 -3.06 20.60 2.18
N GLN A 558 -3.44 20.25 3.41
CA GLN A 558 -2.70 20.60 4.60
C GLN A 558 -2.61 19.40 5.56
N GLY A 559 -1.43 19.13 6.05
CA GLY A 559 -1.17 17.97 6.88
C GLY A 559 -0.74 18.29 8.30
N GLY A 560 -1.42 17.71 9.30
CA GLY A 560 -1.00 17.76 10.70
C GLY A 560 -0.97 19.18 11.31
N VAL A 561 -1.84 20.07 10.84
CA VAL A 561 -1.89 21.46 11.30
C VAL A 561 -2.47 21.52 12.71
N ALA A 562 -1.85 22.33 13.57
CA ALA A 562 -2.30 22.50 14.95
C ALA A 562 -3.71 23.12 14.99
N LEU A 563 -4.60 22.55 15.81
CA LEU A 563 -5.90 23.07 16.17
C LEU A 563 -5.81 23.66 17.56
N GLU A 564 -6.12 24.95 17.72
CA GLU A 564 -6.06 25.66 19.00
C GLU A 564 -7.39 26.36 19.29
N ALA A 565 -7.79 26.37 20.55
CA ALA A 565 -8.96 27.15 20.95
C ALA A 565 -8.72 28.65 20.68
N GLU A 566 -9.71 29.34 20.16
CA GLU A 566 -9.64 30.75 19.84
C GLU A 566 -9.25 31.54 21.11
N SER A 567 -8.12 32.26 21.03
CA SER A 567 -7.63 33.12 22.10
C SER A 567 -7.74 34.57 21.63
N THR A 568 -8.36 35.39 22.44
CA THR A 568 -8.44 36.85 22.22
C THR A 568 -7.07 37.56 22.24
N THR A 569 -6.00 36.84 22.60
CA THR A 569 -4.65 37.40 22.76
C THR A 569 -3.64 37.01 21.68
N THR A 570 -3.88 35.91 20.97
CA THR A 570 -3.04 35.46 19.82
C THR A 570 -3.92 34.73 18.79
N PRO A 571 -4.56 35.47 17.90
CA PRO A 571 -5.23 34.80 16.76
C PRO A 571 -4.17 34.14 15.91
N CYS A 572 -4.52 33.01 15.29
CA CYS A 572 -3.78 32.47 14.17
C CYS A 572 -3.63 33.56 13.13
N SER A 573 -2.46 34.16 12.99
CA SER A 573 -2.28 35.31 12.12
C SER A 573 -2.27 34.83 10.67
N SER A 574 -3.38 35.04 9.97
CA SER A 574 -3.46 34.93 8.52
C SER A 574 -2.38 35.81 7.89
N GLY A 575 -1.45 35.21 7.16
CA GLY A 575 -0.76 35.95 6.10
C GLY A 575 0.75 36.04 6.09
N THR A 576 1.52 35.41 7.02
CA THR A 576 2.97 35.22 6.85
C THR A 576 3.39 33.91 7.51
N ALA A 577 3.01 32.85 6.86
CA ALA A 577 3.04 31.51 7.43
C ALA A 577 4.43 30.87 7.41
N THR A 578 4.93 30.60 8.58
CA THR A 578 5.77 29.42 8.80
C THR A 578 5.06 28.36 9.66
N THR A 579 3.86 28.64 10.17
CA THR A 579 3.00 27.68 10.90
C THR A 579 1.55 28.04 10.61
N ALA A 580 0.88 27.29 9.74
CA ALA A 580 -0.58 27.31 9.64
C ALA A 580 -1.14 26.79 10.96
N CYS A 581 -2.23 27.36 11.46
CA CYS A 581 -2.99 26.81 12.58
C CYS A 581 -4.48 26.98 12.26
N TYR A 582 -5.30 26.05 12.75
CA TYR A 582 -6.75 26.20 12.79
C TYR A 582 -7.17 26.73 14.15
N THR A 583 -8.20 27.55 14.17
CA THR A 583 -8.88 27.95 15.41
C THR A 583 -10.24 27.27 15.48
N VAL A 584 -10.68 27.04 16.69
CA VAL A 584 -12.02 26.59 17.03
C VAL A 584 -12.59 27.56 18.05
N ASP A 585 -13.88 27.82 17.99
CA ASP A 585 -14.56 28.67 18.98
C ASP A 585 -14.18 28.27 20.39
N GLY A 586 -14.03 29.26 21.25
CA GLY A 586 -13.59 29.12 22.64
C GLY A 586 -14.47 28.18 23.48
N PRO A 587 -14.72 28.44 24.77
CA PRO A 587 -15.36 27.45 25.66
C PRO A 587 -16.78 27.04 25.32
N SER A 588 -17.40 27.58 24.27
CA SER A 588 -18.69 27.15 23.73
C SER A 588 -18.57 26.02 22.71
N SER A 589 -17.37 25.73 22.22
CA SER A 589 -17.10 24.57 21.35
C SER A 589 -16.85 23.32 22.21
N GLY A 590 -17.35 22.17 21.78
CA GLY A 590 -17.29 20.93 22.57
C GLY A 590 -18.42 20.82 23.61
N VAL A 591 -19.53 21.47 23.36
CA VAL A 591 -20.74 21.35 24.23
C VAL A 591 -21.33 19.97 24.09
N LEU A 592 -21.37 19.24 25.19
CA LEU A 592 -21.93 17.89 25.27
C LEU A 592 -23.38 17.94 25.73
N ASP A 593 -24.28 17.35 24.95
CA ASP A 593 -25.63 16.99 25.43
C ASP A 593 -25.58 15.69 26.24
N ALA A 594 -25.88 15.79 27.50
CA ALA A 594 -25.82 14.65 28.43
C ALA A 594 -26.86 13.57 28.11
N GLY A 595 -27.95 13.91 27.45
CA GLY A 595 -29.06 12.98 27.14
C GLY A 595 -28.74 12.08 25.93
N THR A 596 -28.02 12.59 24.97
CA THR A 596 -27.75 11.91 23.69
C THR A 596 -26.28 11.57 23.49
N GLY A 597 -25.35 12.23 24.22
CA GLY A 597 -23.92 12.11 23.93
C GLY A 597 -23.48 12.87 22.68
N ARG A 598 -24.31 13.77 22.17
CA ARG A 598 -23.99 14.65 21.03
C ARG A 598 -23.01 15.75 21.49
N VAL A 599 -21.96 15.98 20.74
CA VAL A 599 -20.94 16.99 21.00
C VAL A 599 -20.85 17.92 19.80
N THR A 600 -21.18 19.19 20.01
CA THR A 600 -21.10 20.23 18.97
C THR A 600 -19.75 20.91 18.98
N ILE A 601 -19.06 20.96 17.83
CA ILE A 601 -17.80 21.68 17.62
C ILE A 601 -18.05 22.70 16.51
N THR A 602 -17.87 23.99 16.81
CA THR A 602 -18.19 25.10 15.91
C THR A 602 -16.96 25.90 15.51
N ASN A 603 -17.00 26.45 14.29
CA ASN A 603 -16.00 27.36 13.72
C ASN A 603 -14.56 26.81 13.76
N VAL A 604 -14.37 25.59 13.29
CA VAL A 604 -13.02 25.11 12.97
C VAL A 604 -12.59 25.79 11.69
N THR A 605 -11.73 26.82 11.77
CA THR A 605 -11.40 27.65 10.62
C THR A 605 -9.88 27.95 10.54
N ASP A 606 -9.37 28.09 9.32
CA ASP A 606 -8.04 28.65 9.06
C ASP A 606 -8.07 30.20 8.97
N GLY A 607 -9.24 30.79 9.12
CA GLY A 607 -9.48 32.23 9.05
C GLY A 607 -9.48 32.79 7.64
N VAL A 608 -9.43 31.96 6.59
CA VAL A 608 -9.35 32.40 5.19
C VAL A 608 -10.31 31.63 4.26
N THR A 609 -10.24 30.31 4.22
CA THR A 609 -10.91 29.49 3.20
C THR A 609 -11.66 28.29 3.76
N PHE A 610 -11.37 27.91 4.99
CA PHE A 610 -11.93 26.72 5.62
C PHE A 610 -12.74 27.13 6.83
N ASP A 611 -13.98 26.68 6.88
CA ASP A 611 -14.91 26.83 7.99
C ASP A 611 -15.69 25.53 8.13
N TYR A 612 -15.60 24.88 9.30
CA TYR A 612 -16.04 23.50 9.48
C TYR A 612 -16.71 23.32 10.84
N ASN A 613 -17.98 22.93 10.81
CA ASN A 613 -18.74 22.63 12.01
C ASN A 613 -19.02 21.14 12.07
N LEU A 614 -18.78 20.53 13.23
CA LEU A 614 -18.92 19.10 13.45
C LEU A 614 -19.90 18.78 14.55
N GLU A 615 -20.70 17.76 14.32
CA GLU A 615 -21.43 17.05 15.36
C GLU A 615 -20.86 15.66 15.54
N LEU A 616 -20.41 15.37 16.75
CA LEU A 616 -19.96 14.03 17.14
C LEU A 616 -21.00 13.38 18.04
N TYR A 617 -21.22 12.09 17.85
CA TYR A 617 -22.13 11.29 18.70
C TYR A 617 -21.30 10.19 19.34
N LEU A 618 -21.18 10.24 20.65
CA LEU A 618 -20.33 9.34 21.43
C LEU A 618 -21.01 7.98 21.63
N THR A 619 -20.19 6.93 21.60
CA THR A 619 -20.60 5.53 21.85
C THR A 619 -20.18 5.03 23.23
N GLY A 620 -20.47 3.78 23.53
CA GLY A 620 -20.13 3.14 24.81
C GLY A 620 -18.73 2.57 24.91
N ASP A 621 -18.08 2.35 23.76
CA ASP A 621 -16.81 1.62 23.65
C ASP A 621 -15.62 2.52 23.27
N GLY A 622 -15.82 3.84 23.27
CA GLY A 622 -14.80 4.82 22.90
C GLY A 622 -14.76 5.14 21.41
N HIS A 623 -15.74 4.71 20.63
CA HIS A 623 -15.98 5.24 19.31
C HIS A 623 -16.77 6.56 19.36
N ALA A 624 -16.78 7.27 18.25
CA ALA A 624 -17.70 8.35 17.94
C ALA A 624 -18.05 8.25 16.46
N VAL A 625 -19.24 8.65 16.10
CA VAL A 625 -19.59 8.92 14.70
C VAL A 625 -19.77 10.42 14.53
N LEU A 626 -19.57 10.94 13.33
CA LEU A 626 -19.59 12.37 13.09
C LEU A 626 -20.19 12.74 11.74
N ILE A 627 -20.77 13.94 11.69
CA ILE A 627 -21.20 14.60 10.46
C ILE A 627 -20.81 16.08 10.52
N SER A 628 -20.67 16.73 9.34
CA SER A 628 -20.60 18.18 9.28
C SER A 628 -21.99 18.81 9.37
N MET A 629 -22.05 19.93 10.05
CA MET A 629 -23.27 20.75 10.16
C MET A 629 -22.94 22.20 9.79
N ASP A 630 -22.48 22.39 8.55
CA ASP A 630 -22.31 23.71 7.95
C ASP A 630 -22.87 23.75 6.52
N THR A 631 -22.88 24.92 5.92
CA THR A 631 -23.54 25.16 4.64
C THR A 631 -22.64 24.98 3.43
N ALA A 632 -21.38 24.66 3.65
CA ALA A 632 -20.36 24.53 2.59
C ALA A 632 -19.97 23.08 2.34
N ASP A 633 -20.03 22.25 3.39
CA ASP A 633 -19.49 20.90 3.38
C ASP A 633 -20.52 19.88 3.82
N VAL A 634 -20.57 18.74 3.13
CA VAL A 634 -21.37 17.57 3.50
C VAL A 634 -20.43 16.41 3.68
N VAL A 635 -19.97 16.18 4.89
CA VAL A 635 -19.05 15.09 5.22
C VAL A 635 -19.54 14.30 6.42
N SER A 636 -19.13 13.03 6.48
CA SER A 636 -19.42 12.15 7.59
C SER A 636 -18.27 11.19 7.84
N GLY A 637 -18.24 10.57 8.99
CA GLY A 637 -17.17 9.62 9.31
C GLY A 637 -17.21 9.09 10.74
N SER A 638 -16.06 8.60 11.15
CA SER A 638 -15.90 7.94 12.44
C SER A 638 -14.74 8.53 13.24
N GLY A 639 -14.78 8.34 14.55
CA GLY A 639 -13.71 8.70 15.47
C GLY A 639 -13.47 7.63 16.52
N TRP A 640 -12.23 7.53 16.98
CA TRP A 640 -11.82 6.57 18.01
C TRP A 640 -11.05 7.27 19.10
N GLN A 641 -11.42 7.02 20.35
CA GLN A 641 -10.73 7.57 21.49
C GLN A 641 -9.29 7.03 21.56
N GLN A 642 -8.32 7.91 21.66
CA GLN A 642 -6.93 7.50 21.91
C GLN A 642 -6.81 6.88 23.29
N THR A 643 -6.27 5.67 23.37
CA THR A 643 -6.11 4.92 24.61
C THR A 643 -4.74 5.14 25.28
N SER A 644 -3.82 5.84 24.60
CA SER A 644 -2.48 6.15 25.09
C SER A 644 -2.12 7.62 24.87
N SER A 645 -1.57 8.24 25.89
CA SER A 645 -1.08 9.63 25.81
C SER A 645 0.32 9.78 25.24
N THR A 646 1.00 8.67 24.91
CA THR A 646 2.37 8.66 24.36
C THR A 646 2.47 7.68 23.23
N LEU A 647 2.15 8.14 22.02
CA LEU A 647 2.28 7.37 20.78
C LEU A 647 3.47 7.91 19.98
N ASN A 648 4.38 7.01 19.60
CA ASN A 648 5.61 7.36 18.91
C ASN A 648 5.92 6.30 17.83
N ALA A 649 7.05 6.41 17.13
CA ALA A 649 7.43 5.49 16.07
C ALA A 649 7.37 4.00 16.49
N ALA A 650 7.79 3.67 17.71
CA ALA A 650 7.76 2.29 18.21
C ALA A 650 6.34 1.79 18.50
N SER A 651 5.33 2.67 18.54
CA SER A 651 3.93 2.26 18.66
C SER A 651 3.37 1.69 17.37
N LEU A 652 3.93 2.08 16.21
CA LEU A 652 3.55 1.56 14.90
C LEU A 652 4.54 0.46 14.50
N THR A 653 4.28 -0.78 14.91
CA THR A 653 5.18 -1.92 14.62
C THR A 653 4.39 -3.19 14.33
N GLY A 654 4.81 -3.93 13.30
CA GLY A 654 4.17 -5.18 12.90
C GLY A 654 3.41 -5.08 11.59
N ALA A 655 2.51 -6.03 11.36
CA ALA A 655 1.68 -6.11 10.17
C ALA A 655 0.32 -5.44 10.39
N TYR A 656 -0.16 -4.73 9.40
CA TYR A 656 -1.44 -4.02 9.41
C TYR A 656 -2.20 -4.29 8.11
N GLY A 657 -3.51 -4.48 8.19
CA GLY A 657 -4.41 -4.33 7.06
C GLY A 657 -4.71 -2.84 6.84
N LEU A 658 -4.90 -2.44 5.60
CA LEU A 658 -5.19 -1.07 5.18
C LEU A 658 -6.31 -1.07 4.15
N GLY A 659 -7.36 -0.26 4.38
CA GLY A 659 -8.39 0.06 3.41
C GLY A 659 -8.37 1.56 3.14
N MET A 660 -8.56 1.97 1.89
CA MET A 660 -8.48 3.36 1.46
C MET A 660 -9.60 3.70 0.49
N THR A 661 -10.25 4.84 0.73
CA THR A 661 -11.10 5.52 -0.24
C THR A 661 -10.32 6.67 -0.87
N GLN A 662 -10.27 6.71 -2.20
CA GLN A 662 -9.46 7.67 -2.93
C GLN A 662 -10.28 8.35 -4.03
N PHE A 663 -9.99 9.64 -4.28
CA PHE A 663 -10.49 10.37 -5.43
C PHE A 663 -9.32 10.94 -6.22
N VAL A 664 -9.34 10.73 -7.52
CA VAL A 664 -8.25 11.10 -8.44
C VAL A 664 -8.79 12.05 -9.50
N PRO A 665 -8.07 13.14 -9.84
CA PRO A 665 -8.47 14.03 -10.93
C PRO A 665 -8.53 13.28 -12.26
N VAL A 666 -9.69 13.34 -12.93
CA VAL A 666 -9.90 12.78 -14.26
C VAL A 666 -10.43 13.84 -15.22
N THR A 667 -10.46 13.54 -16.54
CA THR A 667 -11.01 14.48 -17.52
C THR A 667 -12.51 14.66 -17.29
N GLY A 668 -12.88 15.81 -16.75
CA GLY A 668 -14.28 16.17 -16.51
C GLY A 668 -14.70 16.17 -15.05
N GLY A 669 -13.78 15.93 -14.11
CA GLY A 669 -14.06 15.94 -12.67
C GLY A 669 -13.11 15.06 -11.88
N GLU A 670 -13.63 14.31 -10.99
CA GLU A 670 -12.94 13.35 -10.13
C GLU A 670 -13.48 11.94 -10.38
N GLY A 671 -12.62 10.95 -10.22
CA GLY A 671 -12.98 9.54 -10.30
C GLY A 671 -12.62 8.83 -9.00
N GLU A 672 -13.50 8.02 -8.48
CA GLU A 672 -13.23 7.19 -7.32
C GLU A 672 -12.28 6.04 -7.69
N GLN A 673 -11.38 5.74 -6.78
CA GLN A 673 -10.46 4.63 -6.84
C GLN A 673 -10.24 4.14 -5.43
N ASP A 674 -10.61 2.91 -5.15
CA ASP A 674 -10.45 2.34 -3.82
C ASP A 674 -9.31 1.33 -3.77
N ALA A 675 -8.81 1.10 -2.58
CA ALA A 675 -7.72 0.16 -2.39
C ALA A 675 -7.84 -0.59 -1.06
N VAL A 676 -7.43 -1.85 -1.10
CA VAL A 676 -7.27 -2.67 0.10
C VAL A 676 -5.94 -3.43 0.05
N GLY A 677 -5.38 -3.73 1.19
CA GLY A 677 -4.16 -4.52 1.28
C GLY A 677 -3.53 -4.44 2.64
N GLY A 678 -2.22 -4.50 2.71
CA GLY A 678 -1.54 -4.48 3.99
C GLY A 678 -0.13 -3.93 3.93
N PHE A 679 0.37 -3.52 5.07
CA PHE A 679 1.75 -3.08 5.23
C PHE A 679 2.38 -3.60 6.50
N ASN A 680 3.70 -3.63 6.49
CA ASN A 680 4.53 -3.90 7.66
C ASN A 680 5.30 -2.65 8.05
N SER A 681 5.33 -2.37 9.35
CA SER A 681 6.13 -1.29 9.94
C SER A 681 7.25 -1.83 10.81
N ASP A 682 8.43 -1.21 10.70
CA ASP A 682 9.63 -1.58 11.46
C ASP A 682 9.64 -1.01 12.89
N GLY A 683 8.66 -0.20 13.27
CA GLY A 683 8.62 0.51 14.56
C GLY A 683 9.67 1.61 14.69
N VAL A 684 10.35 1.99 13.63
CA VAL A 684 11.43 3.00 13.64
C VAL A 684 11.15 4.13 12.65
N SER A 685 11.04 3.82 11.35
CA SER A 685 10.91 4.83 10.30
C SER A 685 10.46 4.31 8.94
N ALA A 686 10.23 3.02 8.74
CA ALA A 686 9.93 2.45 7.44
C ALA A 686 8.66 1.60 7.44
N ILE A 687 7.88 1.72 6.38
CA ILE A 687 6.76 0.85 6.05
C ILE A 687 6.90 0.32 4.64
N ALA A 688 6.43 -0.90 4.43
CA ALA A 688 6.38 -1.53 3.11
C ALA A 688 5.18 -2.46 3.03
N GLY A 689 4.54 -2.52 1.87
CA GLY A 689 3.35 -3.32 1.69
C GLY A 689 2.89 -3.45 0.25
N PHE A 690 1.67 -3.97 0.10
CA PHE A 690 0.98 -4.11 -1.16
C PHE A 690 -0.44 -3.61 -1.02
N LEU A 691 -0.98 -3.05 -2.10
CA LEU A 691 -2.38 -2.65 -2.22
C LEU A 691 -2.94 -3.17 -3.54
N ASP A 692 -4.15 -3.68 -3.48
CA ASP A 692 -4.98 -3.97 -4.63
C ASP A 692 -5.89 -2.78 -4.88
N TYR A 693 -5.83 -2.21 -6.07
CA TYR A 693 -6.58 -1.02 -6.46
C TYR A 693 -7.72 -1.37 -7.39
N ASN A 694 -8.89 -0.84 -7.10
CA ASN A 694 -9.94 -0.72 -8.09
C ASN A 694 -9.89 0.67 -8.74
N GLY A 695 -9.25 0.77 -9.89
CA GLY A 695 -9.13 2.01 -10.67
C GLY A 695 -10.17 2.13 -11.78
N LEU A 696 -11.39 1.63 -11.58
CA LEU A 696 -12.43 1.59 -12.60
C LEU A 696 -12.72 2.98 -13.18
N PHE A 697 -12.92 3.98 -12.33
CA PHE A 697 -13.26 5.33 -12.76
C PHE A 697 -12.05 6.20 -13.13
N THR A 698 -10.84 5.76 -12.85
CA THR A 698 -9.61 6.52 -13.09
C THR A 698 -8.84 6.01 -14.30
N GLN A 699 -8.63 4.71 -14.39
CA GLN A 699 -7.81 4.05 -15.43
C GLN A 699 -8.56 2.93 -16.15
N GLY A 700 -9.76 2.56 -15.68
CA GLY A 700 -10.58 1.47 -16.23
C GLY A 700 -9.98 0.09 -15.98
N VAL A 701 -9.16 -0.08 -14.95
CA VAL A 701 -8.44 -1.34 -14.66
C VAL A 701 -8.41 -1.64 -13.18
N LEU A 702 -8.40 -2.94 -12.88
CA LEU A 702 -8.05 -3.47 -11.57
C LEU A 702 -6.53 -3.68 -11.53
N ALA A 703 -5.87 -3.25 -10.48
CA ALA A 703 -4.42 -3.35 -10.32
C ALA A 703 -4.05 -4.12 -9.05
N PRO A 704 -3.85 -5.44 -9.14
CA PRO A 704 -3.45 -6.26 -8.00
C PRO A 704 -1.97 -6.09 -7.65
N ASP A 705 -1.62 -6.39 -6.41
CA ASP A 705 -0.23 -6.53 -5.92
C ASP A 705 0.64 -5.27 -6.13
N VAL A 706 0.09 -4.07 -6.05
CA VAL A 706 0.87 -2.84 -6.22
C VAL A 706 1.73 -2.60 -4.99
N ALA A 707 3.03 -2.87 -5.13
CA ALA A 707 3.97 -2.71 -4.04
C ALA A 707 4.23 -1.23 -3.71
N PHE A 708 4.30 -0.88 -2.44
CA PHE A 708 4.70 0.44 -1.99
C PHE A 708 5.74 0.39 -0.86
N HIS A 709 6.53 1.45 -0.77
CA HIS A 709 7.51 1.69 0.29
C HIS A 709 7.43 3.14 0.70
N ALA A 710 7.38 3.38 2.01
CA ALA A 710 7.39 4.73 2.53
C ALA A 710 8.25 4.83 3.80
N THR A 711 8.64 6.05 4.12
CA THR A 711 9.28 6.37 5.39
C THR A 711 8.34 7.23 6.23
N TYR A 712 8.40 7.09 7.53
CA TYR A 712 7.62 7.93 8.42
C TYR A 712 8.46 8.56 9.51
N ALA A 713 8.04 9.74 9.95
CA ALA A 713 8.66 10.48 11.03
C ALA A 713 7.60 11.02 11.98
N THR A 714 7.86 10.96 13.28
CA THR A 714 6.98 11.56 14.28
C THR A 714 7.08 13.08 14.24
N THR A 715 5.95 13.76 14.18
CA THR A 715 5.88 15.22 14.34
C THR A 715 5.64 15.64 15.80
N SER A 716 5.11 14.71 16.61
CA SER A 716 4.74 14.97 18.02
C SER A 716 4.71 13.66 18.82
N THR A 717 4.43 13.73 20.11
CA THR A 717 4.29 12.56 20.99
C THR A 717 2.85 12.01 21.06
N ASN A 718 1.91 12.62 20.35
CA ASN A 718 0.48 12.28 20.39
C ASN A 718 0.03 11.40 19.21
N GLY A 719 0.96 10.69 18.56
CA GLY A 719 0.63 9.72 17.50
C GLY A 719 0.41 10.32 16.11
N VAL A 720 0.91 11.53 15.86
CA VAL A 720 0.87 12.16 14.53
C VAL A 720 2.18 11.91 13.80
N PHE A 721 2.11 11.38 12.59
CA PHE A 721 3.27 11.05 11.76
C PHE A 721 3.14 11.66 10.37
N THR A 722 4.24 12.18 9.84
CA THR A 722 4.34 12.42 8.40
C THR A 722 4.87 11.16 7.73
N VAL A 723 4.19 10.70 6.69
CA VAL A 723 4.57 9.55 5.86
C VAL A 723 4.96 10.07 4.48
N THR A 724 6.13 9.66 3.99
CA THR A 724 6.68 10.14 2.70
C THR A 724 7.13 8.96 1.86
N GLY A 725 6.77 8.98 0.60
CA GLY A 725 7.04 7.90 -0.35
C GLY A 725 5.74 7.16 -0.66
N GLY A 726 5.82 6.02 -1.25
CA GLY A 726 4.63 5.20 -1.52
C GLY A 726 4.24 5.13 -2.97
N GLY A 727 4.83 5.91 -3.86
CA GLY A 727 4.56 5.87 -5.30
C GLY A 727 5.66 6.51 -6.11
N SER A 728 5.50 6.59 -7.42
CA SER A 728 6.45 7.20 -8.35
C SER A 728 6.58 8.73 -8.20
N SER A 729 5.73 9.38 -7.41
CA SER A 729 5.61 10.84 -7.28
C SER A 729 6.07 11.41 -5.93
N GLY A 730 6.43 10.56 -4.96
CA GLY A 730 6.82 11.03 -3.63
C GLY A 730 5.63 11.58 -2.83
N GLN A 731 4.49 10.91 -2.90
CA GLN A 731 3.26 11.24 -2.18
C GLN A 731 3.51 11.47 -0.68
N MET A 732 2.77 12.39 -0.11
CA MET A 732 2.87 12.76 1.30
C MET A 732 1.55 12.49 2.01
N PHE A 733 1.64 11.83 3.17
CA PHE A 733 0.49 11.55 4.02
C PHE A 733 0.76 12.01 5.45
N THR A 734 -0.33 12.29 6.19
CA THR A 734 -0.31 12.32 7.65
C THR A 734 -1.06 11.11 8.19
N SER A 735 -0.46 10.43 9.15
CA SER A 735 -1.08 9.32 9.88
C SER A 735 -1.36 9.73 11.32
N TYR A 736 -2.52 9.33 11.83
CA TYR A 736 -3.00 9.56 13.17
C TYR A 736 -3.25 8.23 13.86
N LEU A 737 -2.47 7.89 14.88
CA LEU A 737 -2.67 6.65 15.64
C LEU A 737 -3.75 6.83 16.71
N VAL A 738 -4.68 5.91 16.75
CA VAL A 738 -5.59 5.71 17.89
C VAL A 738 -4.83 5.06 19.06
N ASP A 739 -4.09 4.03 18.73
CA ASP A 739 -3.17 3.29 19.59
C ASP A 739 -2.11 2.56 18.75
N GLY A 740 -1.42 1.57 19.29
CA GLY A 740 -0.44 0.78 18.53
C GLY A 740 -1.06 -0.21 17.54
N THR A 741 -2.38 -0.38 17.54
CA THR A 741 -3.06 -1.40 16.73
C THR A 741 -3.90 -0.82 15.60
N LYS A 742 -4.25 0.46 15.64
CA LYS A 742 -5.06 1.10 14.59
C LYS A 742 -4.81 2.59 14.43
N GLY A 743 -5.16 3.11 13.28
CA GLY A 743 -5.08 4.53 12.98
C GLY A 743 -5.74 4.92 11.66
N VAL A 744 -5.65 6.21 11.39
CA VAL A 744 -6.17 6.86 10.19
C VAL A 744 -4.99 7.45 9.42
N VAL A 745 -5.05 7.40 8.10
CA VAL A 745 -4.06 8.03 7.21
C VAL A 745 -4.78 8.89 6.17
N ILE A 746 -4.29 10.09 5.94
CA ILE A 746 -4.83 11.03 4.94
C ILE A 746 -3.69 11.57 4.08
N GLU A 747 -3.93 11.71 2.78
CA GLU A 747 -2.99 12.32 1.85
C GLU A 747 -2.92 13.84 2.02
N ASN A 748 -1.72 14.40 1.90
CA ASN A 748 -1.46 15.83 2.13
C ASN A 748 -0.87 16.52 0.91
N ASP A 749 -1.00 15.98 -0.26
CA ASP A 749 -0.60 16.65 -1.48
C ASP A 749 -1.78 16.76 -2.46
N ASN A 750 -1.61 17.60 -3.49
CA ASN A 750 -2.70 17.90 -4.41
C ASN A 750 -2.78 16.93 -5.60
N SER A 751 -2.20 15.73 -5.48
CA SER A 751 -2.20 14.76 -6.57
C SER A 751 -3.48 13.92 -6.61
N GLN A 752 -4.02 13.62 -5.44
CA GLN A 752 -5.26 12.88 -5.22
C GLN A 752 -5.75 13.08 -3.78
N LEU A 753 -7.00 12.70 -3.50
CA LEU A 753 -7.46 12.50 -2.13
C LEU A 753 -7.32 11.04 -1.75
N SER A 754 -6.84 10.77 -0.55
CA SER A 754 -6.80 9.42 0.01
C SER A 754 -7.02 9.47 1.49
N LEU A 755 -8.08 8.83 1.95
CA LEU A 755 -8.36 8.58 3.36
C LEU A 755 -8.37 7.08 3.61
N GLY A 756 -7.56 6.63 4.55
CA GLY A 756 -7.45 5.21 4.86
C GLY A 756 -7.54 4.92 6.34
N TYR A 757 -8.01 3.73 6.64
CA TYR A 757 -8.03 3.15 7.97
C TYR A 757 -7.16 1.91 7.98
N PHE A 758 -6.37 1.73 9.04
CA PHE A 758 -5.53 0.56 9.19
C PHE A 758 -5.66 -0.04 10.58
N GLU A 759 -5.61 -1.36 10.63
CA GLU A 759 -5.66 -2.15 11.87
C GLU A 759 -4.59 -3.24 11.86
N GLN A 760 -4.02 -3.54 13.03
CA GLN A 760 -2.98 -4.54 13.19
C GLN A 760 -3.54 -5.95 12.98
N GLN A 761 -2.81 -6.74 12.18
CA GLN A 761 -3.14 -8.11 11.85
C GLN A 761 -2.73 -9.11 12.94
#